data_c923ffc50eff9eb698af174dea5cfccd
#
_entry.id   c923ffc50eff9eb698af174dea5cfccd
#
_cell.length_a   1.000
_cell.length_b   1.000
_cell.length_c   1.000
_cell.angle_alpha   90.00
_cell.angle_beta   90.00
_cell.angle_gamma   90.00
#
_symmetry.space_group_name_H-M   'P 1'
#
loop_
_entity.id
_entity.type
_entity.pdbx_description
1 polymer ?
#
loop_
_entity_poly.entity_id
_entity_poly.type
_entity_poly.pdbx_seq_one_letter_code
_entity_poly.pdbx_strand_id
1 'polypeptide(L)'
;MKQGKRKGSKRIKKEDMLASVVEFFNQDRKRAFNYKQVAHGVGATTTPQKQMVFQLLEGMAEQNFLIEVSPGKYKANSRGTEVIGRFERRVNGKNHVITDDDESIFIAERNAMHAMDGDRVRVLVYAKRRGHDAEGEVVEIVEKTPQIFVGTLEVQKHFAFLLTDNKVLANDIFIPKTALKGGKTGDKAVVRITEWPDRARNPYGEVVDILGPAGENNTEIHAILAEFGLPYRYPEAVEKAANKIPDAITDEEIAAREDFRQVTTFTIDPKDAKDFDDALSIRRLSNGNWEVGVHIADVSYYVKPGSIIDKEAESRGTSVYLVDRVVPMLPERLCNEICSLRPDEDKLTFSCVFELNGNAEVQKSHIARTVIRSNRRFAYEEAQEVIETGEGDYKEEILALNDLAQKLRKRRFDNGSINFDRHEVKFDIDESGKPIGVYFKVSKEANKLIEEFMLLANRTVAEFIGKPKDGKKPKAFVYRVHDLPDPDKMASFAAFITRFGYKIKTEGSKADLSKGINSLLANVQGKPEENLVETIAIRAMAKAVYTTVNIGHYGLSFDYYTHFTSPIRRYPDLMVHRLLERYMAGGRSVNVQSLEDECKHASDMEQLAANEERASIKYKQVEFMGERLGEEYDGVISGITEWGLYVEINENKCEGLVPIRDLEDDYYEFDEKNYCLMGRRKHRIYRLGDPIRIKVARANLERKQLDFALVE
;
A
#
# COMPACT_ATOMS: atom_id res chain seq x y z
N MET A 1 5.61 0.93 75.98
CA MET A 1 6.14 2.08 75.24
C MET A 1 6.46 1.62 73.83
N LYS A 2 5.60 1.92 72.85
CA LYS A 2 5.83 1.67 71.40
C LYS A 2 6.18 3.01 70.77
N GLN A 3 7.44 3.16 70.34
CA GLN A 3 7.88 4.31 69.55
C GLN A 3 7.30 4.23 68.14
N GLY A 4 6.47 5.21 67.75
CA GLY A 4 5.97 5.36 66.42
C GLY A 4 7.05 5.95 65.50
N LYS A 5 7.44 5.21 64.46
CA LYS A 5 8.28 5.75 63.38
C LYS A 5 7.51 6.81 62.60
N ARG A 6 7.94 8.06 62.66
CA ARG A 6 7.53 9.13 61.77
C ARG A 6 8.00 8.79 60.33
N LYS A 7 7.06 8.56 59.41
CA LYS A 7 7.34 8.52 57.97
C LYS A 7 7.84 9.92 57.52
N GLY A 8 9.09 10.00 57.12
CA GLY A 8 9.63 11.22 56.53
C GLY A 8 8.90 11.56 55.23
N SER A 9 8.38 12.79 55.13
CA SER A 9 7.78 13.30 53.91
C SER A 9 8.82 13.37 52.81
N LYS A 10 8.62 12.66 51.71
CA LYS A 10 9.45 12.81 50.48
C LYS A 10 9.39 14.28 50.05
N ARG A 11 10.54 14.92 49.92
CA ARG A 11 10.65 16.27 49.39
C ARG A 11 10.28 16.26 47.92
N ILE A 12 9.05 16.72 47.59
CA ILE A 12 8.58 16.80 46.19
C ILE A 12 9.44 17.86 45.48
N LYS A 13 10.03 17.52 44.34
CA LYS A 13 10.80 18.46 43.51
C LYS A 13 9.85 19.48 42.86
N LYS A 14 10.35 20.68 42.57
CA LYS A 14 9.58 21.74 41.91
C LYS A 14 9.05 21.32 40.56
N GLU A 15 9.83 20.50 39.81
CA GLU A 15 9.47 19.96 38.49
C GLU A 15 8.29 18.98 38.56
N ASP A 16 8.26 18.08 39.57
CA ASP A 16 7.17 17.13 39.79
C ASP A 16 5.87 17.85 40.18
N MET A 17 5.99 18.93 40.98
CA MET A 17 4.84 19.75 41.39
C MET A 17 4.27 20.55 40.21
N LEU A 18 5.14 21.09 39.33
CA LEU A 18 4.74 21.79 38.12
C LEU A 18 3.97 20.85 37.18
N ALA A 19 4.48 19.62 36.96
CA ALA A 19 3.79 18.61 36.15
C ALA A 19 2.38 18.32 36.70
N SER A 20 2.24 18.15 38.04
CA SER A 20 0.96 17.88 38.67
C SER A 20 -0.02 19.07 38.54
N VAL A 21 0.47 20.32 38.61
CA VAL A 21 -0.35 21.51 38.42
C VAL A 21 -0.84 21.61 36.97
N VAL A 22 0.01 21.37 35.99
CA VAL A 22 -0.36 21.34 34.58
C VAL A 22 -1.44 20.29 34.33
N GLU A 23 -1.26 19.09 34.89
CA GLU A 23 -2.24 18.00 34.75
C GLU A 23 -3.59 18.35 35.36
N PHE A 24 -3.59 18.99 36.53
CA PHE A 24 -4.82 19.42 37.21
C PHE A 24 -5.64 20.39 36.33
N PHE A 25 -5.00 21.38 35.71
CA PHE A 25 -5.69 22.31 34.81
C PHE A 25 -6.09 21.68 33.46
N ASN A 26 -5.38 20.69 32.99
CA ASN A 26 -5.73 19.96 31.77
C ASN A 26 -6.96 19.06 31.97
N GLN A 27 -7.30 18.63 33.19
CA GLN A 27 -8.53 17.86 33.49
C GLN A 27 -9.82 18.68 33.35
N ASP A 28 -9.78 20.01 33.65
CA ASP A 28 -10.93 20.90 33.47
C ASP A 28 -10.45 22.32 33.11
N ARG A 29 -10.15 22.53 31.84
CA ARG A 29 -9.59 23.80 31.33
C ARG A 29 -10.59 24.95 31.31
N LYS A 30 -11.89 24.67 31.33
CA LYS A 30 -12.95 25.68 31.27
C LYS A 30 -13.22 26.30 32.63
N ARG A 31 -12.82 25.64 33.70
CA ARG A 31 -13.10 26.08 35.09
C ARG A 31 -11.95 26.87 35.69
N ALA A 32 -12.28 27.91 36.44
CA ALA A 32 -11.32 28.69 37.19
C ALA A 32 -11.16 28.16 38.62
N PHE A 33 -9.93 27.99 39.07
CA PHE A 33 -9.58 27.45 40.38
C PHE A 33 -8.73 28.42 41.17
N ASN A 34 -8.95 28.51 42.50
CA ASN A 34 -8.06 29.23 43.38
C ASN A 34 -6.89 28.32 43.83
N TYR A 35 -5.82 28.93 44.36
CA TYR A 35 -4.62 28.20 44.77
C TYR A 35 -4.87 27.07 45.77
N LYS A 36 -5.90 27.24 46.67
CA LYS A 36 -6.25 26.20 47.66
C LYS A 36 -6.88 24.97 46.98
N GLN A 37 -7.71 25.20 45.98
CA GLN A 37 -8.32 24.12 45.19
C GLN A 37 -7.27 23.37 44.40
N VAL A 38 -6.34 24.09 43.75
CA VAL A 38 -5.22 23.49 43.02
C VAL A 38 -4.31 22.72 43.96
N ALA A 39 -3.90 23.33 45.09
CA ALA A 39 -3.05 22.68 46.09
C ALA A 39 -3.67 21.40 46.64
N HIS A 40 -4.99 21.38 46.86
CA HIS A 40 -5.71 20.17 47.26
C HIS A 40 -5.73 19.12 46.16
N GLY A 41 -6.03 19.51 44.91
CA GLY A 41 -6.10 18.62 43.77
C GLY A 41 -4.75 17.96 43.41
N VAL A 42 -3.64 18.67 43.61
CA VAL A 42 -2.27 18.12 43.38
C VAL A 42 -1.67 17.46 44.62
N GLY A 43 -2.44 17.27 45.69
CA GLY A 43 -1.96 16.58 46.89
C GLY A 43 -0.93 17.40 47.73
N ALA A 44 -0.85 18.71 47.59
CA ALA A 44 0.03 19.57 48.37
C ALA A 44 -0.52 19.78 49.80
N THR A 45 0.00 19.05 50.78
CA THR A 45 -0.51 19.01 52.16
C THR A 45 0.24 19.93 53.11
N THR A 46 1.55 20.15 52.86
CA THR A 46 2.40 20.97 53.75
C THR A 46 2.43 22.45 53.33
N THR A 47 2.70 23.35 54.27
CA THR A 47 2.80 24.80 53.99
C THR A 47 3.82 25.14 52.92
N PRO A 48 5.05 24.56 52.89
CA PRO A 48 6.01 24.79 51.81
C PRO A 48 5.51 24.32 50.42
N GLN A 49 4.79 23.20 50.39
CA GLN A 49 4.21 22.70 49.12
C GLN A 49 3.11 23.61 48.59
N LYS A 50 2.24 24.11 49.47
CA LYS A 50 1.19 25.09 49.13
C LYS A 50 1.77 26.40 48.63
N GLN A 51 2.85 26.84 49.23
CA GLN A 51 3.58 28.04 48.83
C GLN A 51 4.25 27.87 47.46
N MET A 52 4.79 26.67 47.22
CA MET A 52 5.33 26.30 45.91
C MET A 52 4.23 26.30 44.83
N VAL A 53 3.05 25.74 45.10
CA VAL A 53 1.91 25.77 44.16
C VAL A 53 1.52 27.21 43.85
N PHE A 54 1.45 28.10 44.88
CA PHE A 54 1.13 29.50 44.68
C PHE A 54 2.13 30.20 43.74
N GLN A 55 3.44 30.02 43.97
CA GLN A 55 4.50 30.60 43.13
C GLN A 55 4.47 30.03 41.72
N LEU A 56 4.11 28.73 41.56
CA LEU A 56 3.95 28.14 40.26
C LEU A 56 2.78 28.74 39.48
N LEU A 57 1.65 28.98 40.15
CA LEU A 57 0.48 29.60 39.51
C LEU A 57 0.76 31.04 39.04
N GLU A 58 1.47 31.85 39.87
CA GLU A 58 1.89 33.20 39.48
C GLU A 58 2.85 33.14 38.26
N GLY A 59 3.90 32.30 38.31
CA GLY A 59 4.84 32.17 37.22
C GLY A 59 4.21 31.63 35.94
N MET A 60 3.23 30.73 36.05
CA MET A 60 2.47 30.22 34.88
C MET A 60 1.55 31.30 34.30
N ALA A 61 1.01 32.21 35.12
CA ALA A 61 0.22 33.34 34.63
C ALA A 61 1.10 34.39 33.94
N GLU A 62 2.29 34.70 34.50
CA GLU A 62 3.29 35.58 33.85
C GLU A 62 3.77 35.04 32.49
N GLN A 63 3.86 33.73 32.36
CA GLN A 63 4.24 33.05 31.11
C GLN A 63 3.05 32.78 30.18
N ASN A 64 1.86 33.34 30.47
CA ASN A 64 0.63 33.13 29.71
C ASN A 64 0.12 31.67 29.60
N PHE A 65 0.57 30.75 30.46
CA PHE A 65 -0.01 29.40 30.57
C PHE A 65 -1.35 29.38 31.29
N LEU A 66 -1.54 30.32 32.21
CA LEU A 66 -2.80 30.53 32.93
C LEU A 66 -3.28 31.97 32.73
N ILE A 67 -4.59 32.17 32.79
CA ILE A 67 -5.22 33.49 32.85
C ILE A 67 -5.74 33.67 34.27
N GLU A 68 -5.35 34.75 34.95
CA GLU A 68 -5.95 35.15 36.20
C GLU A 68 -7.28 35.84 35.91
N VAL A 69 -8.41 35.13 36.11
CA VAL A 69 -9.76 35.65 35.83
C VAL A 69 -10.30 36.54 36.92
N SER A 70 -9.75 36.45 38.11
CA SER A 70 -9.96 37.35 39.26
C SER A 70 -8.81 37.13 40.26
N PRO A 71 -8.51 38.08 41.17
CA PRO A 71 -7.37 37.96 42.06
C PRO A 71 -7.26 36.60 42.77
N GLY A 72 -6.15 35.89 42.51
CA GLY A 72 -5.87 34.57 43.06
C GLY A 72 -6.68 33.41 42.46
N LYS A 73 -7.40 33.63 41.35
CA LYS A 73 -8.20 32.61 40.70
C LYS A 73 -7.77 32.46 39.24
N TYR A 74 -7.22 31.30 38.91
CA TYR A 74 -6.56 31.01 37.66
C TYR A 74 -7.39 30.02 36.82
N LYS A 75 -7.36 30.18 35.52
CA LYS A 75 -7.94 29.30 34.52
C LYS A 75 -6.87 28.99 33.49
N ALA A 76 -6.90 27.80 32.91
CA ALA A 76 -6.02 27.49 31.79
C ALA A 76 -6.21 28.52 30.65
N ASN A 77 -5.10 29.06 30.15
CA ASN A 77 -5.17 29.95 29.00
C ASN A 77 -5.57 29.11 27.78
N SER A 78 -6.75 29.36 27.28
CA SER A 78 -7.28 28.71 26.09
C SER A 78 -6.71 29.28 24.76
N ARG A 79 -5.79 30.24 24.82
CA ARG A 79 -4.97 30.69 23.70
C ARG A 79 -3.72 29.80 23.57
N GLY A 80 -3.86 28.46 23.58
CA GLY A 80 -2.86 27.55 23.05
C GLY A 80 -2.71 27.78 21.56
N THR A 81 -1.58 27.37 20.98
CA THR A 81 -1.39 27.40 19.53
C THR A 81 -2.45 26.49 18.90
N GLU A 82 -3.39 27.07 18.17
CA GLU A 82 -4.31 26.27 17.36
C GLU A 82 -3.61 25.90 16.06
N VAL A 83 -3.66 24.64 15.71
CA VAL A 83 -3.12 24.11 14.47
C VAL A 83 -4.21 23.35 13.72
N ILE A 84 -4.10 23.31 12.41
CA ILE A 84 -4.98 22.51 11.55
C ILE A 84 -4.17 21.32 11.06
N GLY A 85 -4.81 20.16 11.02
CA GLY A 85 -4.18 18.95 10.52
C GLY A 85 -5.19 17.86 10.22
N ARG A 86 -4.71 16.73 9.71
CA ARG A 86 -5.49 15.54 9.39
C ARG A 86 -5.57 14.64 10.63
N PHE A 87 -6.78 14.25 11.01
CA PHE A 87 -7.02 13.34 12.11
C PHE A 87 -6.76 11.89 11.67
N GLU A 88 -5.92 11.19 12.44
CA GLU A 88 -5.67 9.75 12.29
C GLU A 88 -6.29 9.00 13.46
N ARG A 89 -7.32 8.23 13.16
CA ARG A 89 -8.01 7.42 14.16
C ARG A 89 -7.35 6.06 14.33
N ARG A 90 -7.06 5.65 15.57
CA ARG A 90 -6.42 4.36 15.85
C ARG A 90 -7.29 3.47 16.75
N VAL A 91 -7.25 2.17 16.48
CA VAL A 91 -8.04 1.13 17.17
C VAL A 91 -7.88 1.15 18.70
N ASN A 92 -6.72 1.58 19.20
CA ASN A 92 -6.43 1.62 20.63
C ASN A 92 -6.85 2.95 21.31
N GLY A 93 -7.55 3.84 20.58
CA GLY A 93 -7.93 5.18 21.06
C GLY A 93 -6.77 6.16 21.24
N LYS A 94 -5.58 5.80 20.82
CA LYS A 94 -4.40 6.68 20.76
C LYS A 94 -4.36 7.39 19.42
N ASN A 95 -5.33 8.29 19.20
CA ASN A 95 -5.45 9.02 17.94
C ASN A 95 -4.37 10.09 17.83
N HIS A 96 -4.09 10.49 16.59
CA HIS A 96 -3.12 11.55 16.29
C HIS A 96 -3.72 12.56 15.31
N VAL A 97 -3.18 13.75 15.32
CA VAL A 97 -3.39 14.72 14.24
C VAL A 97 -2.03 15.01 13.62
N ILE A 98 -1.95 14.83 12.32
CA ILE A 98 -0.77 15.18 11.54
C ILE A 98 -1.00 16.56 10.96
N THR A 99 -0.16 17.52 11.32
CA THR A 99 -0.23 18.89 10.82
C THR A 99 0.31 19.00 9.39
N ASP A 100 0.05 20.13 8.74
CA ASP A 100 0.58 20.40 7.40
C ASP A 100 2.13 20.48 7.36
N ASP A 101 2.79 20.61 8.52
CA ASP A 101 4.25 20.59 8.73
C ASP A 101 4.77 19.20 9.18
N ASP A 102 3.99 18.14 9.02
CA ASP A 102 4.28 16.76 9.43
C ASP A 102 4.52 16.56 10.95
N GLU A 103 4.09 17.50 11.78
CA GLU A 103 4.14 17.30 13.24
C GLU A 103 2.98 16.42 13.70
N SER A 104 3.28 15.43 14.56
CA SER A 104 2.28 14.52 15.15
C SER A 104 1.85 14.99 16.52
N ILE A 105 0.53 15.15 16.73
CA ILE A 105 -0.09 15.57 18.00
C ILE A 105 -0.99 14.46 18.49
N PHE A 106 -0.73 13.95 19.68
CA PHE A 106 -1.56 12.92 20.32
C PHE A 106 -2.91 13.48 20.76
N ILE A 107 -3.99 12.77 20.42
CA ILE A 107 -5.38 13.12 20.78
C ILE A 107 -6.02 11.92 21.50
N ALA A 108 -6.28 12.07 22.80
CA ALA A 108 -7.03 11.05 23.52
C ALA A 108 -8.48 10.95 22.99
N GLU A 109 -9.09 9.77 23.01
CA GLU A 109 -10.45 9.52 22.48
C GLU A 109 -11.49 10.52 23.04
N ARG A 110 -11.44 10.84 24.32
CA ARG A 110 -12.32 11.82 24.97
C ARG A 110 -12.17 13.25 24.45
N ASN A 111 -11.05 13.54 23.78
CA ASN A 111 -10.69 14.87 23.24
C ASN A 111 -10.83 14.92 21.72
N ALA A 112 -11.33 13.85 21.11
CA ALA A 112 -11.41 13.71 19.64
C ALA A 112 -12.64 14.37 19.03
N MET A 113 -13.63 14.81 19.82
CA MET A 113 -14.88 15.44 19.34
C MET A 113 -15.60 14.60 18.26
N HIS A 114 -15.53 13.27 18.35
CA HIS A 114 -16.04 12.33 17.35
C HIS A 114 -15.43 12.51 15.94
N ALA A 115 -14.25 13.14 15.83
CA ALA A 115 -13.53 13.22 14.56
C ALA A 115 -13.22 11.81 14.02
N MET A 116 -13.37 11.66 12.72
CA MET A 116 -13.14 10.41 12.02
C MET A 116 -11.78 10.43 11.31
N ASP A 117 -11.34 9.24 10.92
CA ASP A 117 -10.09 9.11 10.18
C ASP A 117 -10.12 9.93 8.89
N GLY A 118 -9.09 10.73 8.64
CA GLY A 118 -9.00 11.62 7.50
C GLY A 118 -9.68 12.99 7.66
N ASP A 119 -10.49 13.22 8.70
CA ASP A 119 -11.11 14.53 8.93
C ASP A 119 -10.05 15.61 9.09
N ARG A 120 -10.28 16.78 8.50
CA ARG A 120 -9.45 17.96 8.74
C ARG A 120 -9.96 18.68 9.98
N VAL A 121 -9.13 18.74 11.01
CA VAL A 121 -9.53 19.23 12.32
C VAL A 121 -8.67 20.40 12.78
N ARG A 122 -9.27 21.29 13.57
CA ARG A 122 -8.56 22.31 14.34
C ARG A 122 -8.29 21.76 15.73
N VAL A 123 -7.03 21.76 16.14
CA VAL A 123 -6.56 21.22 17.41
C VAL A 123 -6.01 22.34 18.27
N LEU A 124 -6.44 22.41 19.49
CA LEU A 124 -5.80 23.19 20.53
C LEU A 124 -4.67 22.36 21.14
N VAL A 125 -3.43 22.73 20.84
CA VAL A 125 -2.24 22.02 21.32
C VAL A 125 -1.97 22.40 22.77
N TYR A 126 -1.76 21.40 23.63
CA TYR A 126 -1.43 21.60 25.03
C TYR A 126 0.05 21.99 25.22
N ALA A 127 0.37 22.64 26.32
CA ALA A 127 1.74 22.92 26.70
C ALA A 127 2.56 21.61 26.78
N LYS A 128 3.65 21.53 26.01
CA LYS A 128 4.48 20.32 25.88
C LYS A 128 5.20 20.01 27.19
N ARG A 129 5.05 18.80 27.69
CA ARG A 129 5.86 18.28 28.81
C ARG A 129 7.24 17.87 28.27
N ARG A 130 8.30 18.15 29.01
CA ARG A 130 9.68 17.79 28.63
C ARG A 130 9.79 16.25 28.56
N GLY A 131 10.08 15.71 27.38
CA GLY A 131 10.23 14.26 27.16
C GLY A 131 8.92 13.52 26.83
N HIS A 132 7.83 14.23 26.54
CA HIS A 132 6.57 13.67 26.07
C HIS A 132 6.21 14.24 24.70
N ASP A 133 5.41 13.50 23.93
CA ASP A 133 4.85 13.95 22.66
C ASP A 133 3.91 15.14 22.85
N ALA A 134 3.66 15.89 21.78
CA ALA A 134 2.66 16.95 21.81
C ALA A 134 1.27 16.34 22.00
N GLU A 135 0.47 16.90 22.92
CA GLU A 135 -0.92 16.48 23.19
C GLU A 135 -1.88 17.63 22.90
N GLY A 136 -3.12 17.31 22.52
CA GLY A 136 -4.12 18.33 22.23
C GLY A 136 -5.57 17.85 22.38
N GLU A 137 -6.50 18.74 22.05
CA GLU A 137 -7.93 18.44 21.89
C GLU A 137 -8.44 19.01 20.57
N VAL A 138 -9.31 18.27 19.89
CA VAL A 138 -10.05 18.77 18.72
C VAL A 138 -11.08 19.78 19.21
N VAL A 139 -11.02 20.99 18.67
CA VAL A 139 -11.97 22.07 19.01
C VAL A 139 -12.97 22.33 17.90
N GLU A 140 -12.66 21.88 16.68
CA GLU A 140 -13.51 22.02 15.50
C GLU A 140 -13.17 20.96 14.45
N ILE A 141 -14.17 20.38 13.81
CA ILE A 141 -14.00 19.61 12.59
C ILE A 141 -14.20 20.58 11.43
N VAL A 142 -13.09 20.96 10.78
CA VAL A 142 -13.07 21.96 9.70
C VAL A 142 -13.66 21.38 8.42
N GLU A 143 -13.29 20.11 8.12
CA GLU A 143 -13.78 19.38 6.94
C GLU A 143 -13.98 17.91 7.32
N LYS A 144 -15.15 17.38 6.98
CA LYS A 144 -15.49 15.97 7.22
C LYS A 144 -15.17 15.14 5.99
N THR A 145 -14.41 14.08 6.20
CA THR A 145 -14.21 13.04 5.19
C THR A 145 -15.42 12.11 5.18
N PRO A 146 -16.02 11.81 4.01
CA PRO A 146 -17.11 10.85 3.92
C PRO A 146 -16.66 9.49 4.47
N GLN A 147 -17.33 9.01 5.51
CA GLN A 147 -16.99 7.75 6.17
C GLN A 147 -17.93 6.66 5.71
N ILE A 148 -17.36 5.66 5.07
CA ILE A 148 -18.03 4.45 4.61
C ILE A 148 -17.51 3.27 5.44
N PHE A 149 -18.42 2.46 5.95
CA PHE A 149 -18.12 1.28 6.74
C PHE A 149 -18.79 0.07 6.14
N VAL A 150 -18.11 -1.05 6.21
CA VAL A 150 -18.63 -2.36 5.83
C VAL A 150 -18.84 -3.18 7.09
N GLY A 151 -19.88 -3.99 7.10
CA GLY A 151 -20.19 -4.87 8.24
C GLY A 151 -21.43 -5.69 7.98
N THR A 152 -21.84 -6.42 9.00
CA THR A 152 -23.02 -7.29 8.94
C THR A 152 -24.21 -6.60 9.61
N LEU A 153 -25.37 -6.61 8.94
CA LEU A 153 -26.61 -6.03 9.47
C LEU A 153 -27.23 -6.92 10.56
N GLU A 154 -27.59 -6.30 11.67
CA GLU A 154 -28.47 -6.88 12.69
C GLU A 154 -29.77 -6.06 12.73
N VAL A 155 -30.85 -6.59 12.11
CA VAL A 155 -32.11 -5.87 11.93
C VAL A 155 -33.06 -6.15 13.07
N GLN A 156 -33.53 -5.12 13.73
CA GLN A 156 -34.56 -5.12 14.76
C GLN A 156 -35.92 -4.63 14.21
N LYS A 157 -36.96 -4.65 15.03
CA LYS A 157 -38.33 -4.26 14.60
C LYS A 157 -38.41 -2.84 14.03
N HIS A 158 -37.68 -1.88 14.58
CA HIS A 158 -37.78 -0.45 14.24
C HIS A 158 -36.49 0.18 13.76
N PHE A 159 -35.35 -0.48 13.87
CA PHE A 159 -34.03 -0.02 13.50
C PHE A 159 -33.13 -1.20 13.17
N ALA A 160 -31.92 -0.93 12.75
CA ALA A 160 -30.85 -1.93 12.60
C ALA A 160 -29.55 -1.38 13.17
N PHE A 161 -28.61 -2.29 13.42
CA PHE A 161 -27.19 -1.95 13.63
C PHE A 161 -26.36 -2.56 12.51
N LEU A 162 -25.33 -1.83 12.09
CA LEU A 162 -24.22 -2.41 11.35
C LEU A 162 -23.14 -2.79 12.36
N LEU A 163 -22.88 -4.09 12.47
CA LEU A 163 -21.75 -4.63 13.21
C LEU A 163 -20.52 -4.52 12.31
N THR A 164 -19.67 -3.51 12.56
CA THR A 164 -18.55 -3.19 11.69
C THR A 164 -17.44 -4.26 11.77
N ASP A 165 -16.90 -4.65 10.62
CA ASP A 165 -15.76 -5.57 10.54
C ASP A 165 -14.48 -4.89 11.04
N ASN A 166 -14.36 -3.59 10.80
CA ASN A 166 -13.24 -2.76 11.21
C ASN A 166 -13.43 -2.19 12.63
N LYS A 167 -12.49 -2.50 13.53
CA LYS A 167 -12.50 -2.06 14.93
C LYS A 167 -12.05 -0.61 15.17
N VAL A 168 -11.82 0.17 14.14
CA VAL A 168 -11.51 1.60 14.28
C VAL A 168 -12.68 2.33 14.94
N LEU A 169 -13.92 1.86 14.72
CA LEU A 169 -15.09 2.26 15.49
C LEU A 169 -15.30 1.30 16.68
N ALA A 170 -15.28 1.87 17.89
CA ALA A 170 -15.58 1.08 19.10
C ALA A 170 -17.07 0.75 19.26
N ASN A 171 -17.96 1.38 18.48
CA ASN A 171 -19.41 1.25 18.56
C ASN A 171 -20.00 0.92 17.20
N ASP A 172 -21.07 0.10 17.21
CA ASP A 172 -21.83 -0.24 16.03
C ASP A 172 -22.56 0.99 15.45
N ILE A 173 -22.89 0.99 14.18
CA ILE A 173 -23.58 2.10 13.51
C ILE A 173 -25.10 1.87 13.59
N PHE A 174 -25.82 2.81 14.17
CA PHE A 174 -27.28 2.80 14.22
C PHE A 174 -27.88 3.20 12.88
N ILE A 175 -28.82 2.39 12.37
CA ILE A 175 -29.47 2.61 11.07
C ILE A 175 -30.98 2.71 11.30
N PRO A 176 -31.61 3.87 11.02
CA PRO A 176 -33.06 3.98 11.01
C PRO A 176 -33.69 3.05 9.97
N LYS A 177 -34.85 2.49 10.25
CA LYS A 177 -35.54 1.58 9.31
C LYS A 177 -35.78 2.17 7.91
N THR A 178 -35.98 3.47 7.84
CA THR A 178 -36.12 4.22 6.58
C THR A 178 -34.85 4.28 5.74
N ALA A 179 -33.69 4.12 6.36
CA ALA A 179 -32.37 4.16 5.72
C ALA A 179 -31.78 2.76 5.46
N LEU A 180 -32.54 1.67 5.69
CA LEU A 180 -32.09 0.29 5.61
C LEU A 180 -32.05 -0.29 4.19
N LYS A 181 -32.71 0.35 3.21
CA LYS A 181 -32.79 -0.09 1.80
C LYS A 181 -33.18 -1.56 1.59
N GLY A 182 -33.97 -2.14 2.50
CA GLY A 182 -34.44 -3.51 2.40
C GLY A 182 -33.46 -4.60 2.89
N GLY A 183 -32.32 -4.22 3.48
CA GLY A 183 -31.37 -5.16 4.08
C GLY A 183 -31.97 -6.00 5.16
N LYS A 184 -31.45 -7.23 5.32
CA LYS A 184 -31.89 -8.23 6.28
C LYS A 184 -30.80 -8.55 7.29
N THR A 185 -31.16 -9.13 8.41
CA THR A 185 -30.18 -9.66 9.37
C THR A 185 -29.32 -10.71 8.69
N GLY A 186 -28.00 -10.58 8.84
CA GLY A 186 -27.00 -11.44 8.22
C GLY A 186 -26.51 -10.95 6.85
N ASP A 187 -27.08 -9.88 6.30
CA ASP A 187 -26.53 -9.29 5.07
C ASP A 187 -25.30 -8.44 5.38
N LYS A 188 -24.27 -8.55 4.55
CA LYS A 188 -23.18 -7.58 4.45
C LYS A 188 -23.67 -6.33 3.75
N ALA A 189 -23.37 -5.16 4.30
CA ALA A 189 -23.79 -3.89 3.76
C ALA A 189 -22.69 -2.83 3.84
N VAL A 190 -22.74 -1.91 2.90
CA VAL A 190 -21.95 -0.68 2.89
C VAL A 190 -22.82 0.42 3.49
N VAL A 191 -22.35 1.06 4.55
CA VAL A 191 -23.06 2.09 5.30
C VAL A 191 -22.24 3.37 5.35
N ARG A 192 -22.88 4.49 5.08
CA ARG A 192 -22.31 5.83 5.25
C ARG A 192 -22.76 6.40 6.58
N ILE A 193 -21.84 6.94 7.39
CA ILE A 193 -22.19 7.74 8.56
C ILE A 193 -22.78 9.06 8.09
N THR A 194 -24.00 9.38 8.57
CA THR A 194 -24.69 10.64 8.29
C THR A 194 -24.45 11.67 9.38
N GLU A 195 -24.47 11.24 10.64
CA GLU A 195 -24.20 12.10 11.78
C GLU A 195 -23.73 11.30 13.01
N TRP A 196 -23.04 11.96 13.93
CA TRP A 196 -22.74 11.44 15.25
C TRP A 196 -23.09 12.49 16.31
N PRO A 197 -24.32 12.46 16.85
CA PRO A 197 -24.74 13.43 17.85
C PRO A 197 -23.90 13.35 19.13
N ASP A 198 -23.52 14.48 19.73
CA ASP A 198 -22.63 14.57 20.91
C ASP A 198 -23.05 13.68 22.09
N ARG A 199 -24.33 13.43 22.26
CA ARG A 199 -24.89 12.62 23.34
C ARG A 199 -25.20 11.18 22.94
N ALA A 200 -25.05 10.85 21.66
CA ALA A 200 -25.32 9.50 21.18
C ALA A 200 -24.08 8.61 21.36
N ARG A 201 -24.31 7.39 21.86
CA ARG A 201 -23.26 6.39 21.98
C ARG A 201 -22.83 5.88 20.62
N ASN A 202 -23.77 5.73 19.71
CA ASN A 202 -23.58 5.15 18.39
C ASN A 202 -23.72 6.23 17.30
N PRO A 203 -22.87 6.25 16.27
CA PRO A 203 -23.10 7.07 15.09
C PRO A 203 -24.34 6.60 14.33
N TYR A 204 -24.99 7.52 13.61
CA TYR A 204 -26.12 7.24 12.74
C TYR A 204 -25.64 7.08 11.31
N GLY A 205 -26.19 6.10 10.60
CA GLY A 205 -25.81 5.82 9.22
C GLY A 205 -26.99 5.46 8.33
N GLU A 206 -26.71 5.47 7.05
CA GLU A 206 -27.62 5.00 6.01
C GLU A 206 -26.93 3.89 5.20
N VAL A 207 -27.68 2.88 4.80
CA VAL A 207 -27.18 1.85 3.89
C VAL A 207 -26.96 2.49 2.51
N VAL A 208 -25.75 2.35 2.00
CA VAL A 208 -25.40 2.77 0.64
C VAL A 208 -25.72 1.64 -0.33
N ASP A 209 -25.23 0.42 -0.02
CA ASP A 209 -25.46 -0.77 -0.84
C ASP A 209 -25.56 -2.03 0.04
N ILE A 210 -26.29 -3.04 -0.46
CA ILE A 210 -26.37 -4.39 0.11
C ILE A 210 -25.52 -5.31 -0.75
N LEU A 211 -24.50 -5.92 -0.16
CA LEU A 211 -23.54 -6.75 -0.88
C LEU A 211 -24.03 -8.20 -1.07
N GLY A 212 -24.81 -8.70 -0.12
CA GLY A 212 -25.35 -10.05 -0.09
C GLY A 212 -25.22 -10.72 1.29
N PRO A 213 -25.55 -12.01 1.42
CA PRO A 213 -25.41 -12.76 2.67
C PRO A 213 -23.94 -12.84 3.12
N ALA A 214 -23.67 -12.62 4.43
CA ALA A 214 -22.35 -12.76 5.00
C ALA A 214 -21.85 -14.21 4.88
N GLY A 215 -20.56 -14.39 4.61
CA GLY A 215 -19.90 -15.69 4.45
C GLY A 215 -19.94 -16.24 3.02
N GLU A 216 -20.69 -15.65 2.09
CA GLU A 216 -20.58 -15.99 0.68
C GLU A 216 -19.33 -15.34 0.06
N ASN A 217 -18.51 -16.11 -0.66
CA ASN A 217 -17.24 -15.65 -1.21
C ASN A 217 -17.38 -14.33 -2.00
N ASN A 218 -18.37 -14.24 -2.89
CA ASN A 218 -18.59 -13.03 -3.68
C ASN A 218 -18.93 -11.80 -2.82
N THR A 219 -19.74 -12.01 -1.78
CA THR A 219 -20.13 -10.97 -0.82
C THR A 219 -18.92 -10.48 -0.03
N GLU A 220 -18.08 -11.39 0.47
CA GLU A 220 -16.91 -11.04 1.27
C GLU A 220 -15.83 -10.32 0.43
N ILE A 221 -15.65 -10.72 -0.83
CA ILE A 221 -14.74 -10.03 -1.75
C ILE A 221 -15.23 -8.61 -2.05
N HIS A 222 -16.53 -8.43 -2.33
CA HIS A 222 -17.10 -7.08 -2.50
C HIS A 222 -17.00 -6.24 -1.20
N ALA A 223 -17.11 -6.89 -0.04
CA ALA A 223 -16.94 -6.25 1.25
C ALA A 223 -15.50 -5.72 1.45
N ILE A 224 -14.51 -6.53 1.07
CA ILE A 224 -13.09 -6.13 1.09
C ILE A 224 -12.88 -4.92 0.19
N LEU A 225 -13.34 -4.95 -1.07
CA LEU A 225 -13.24 -3.83 -2.01
C LEU A 225 -13.86 -2.55 -1.45
N ALA A 226 -15.08 -2.65 -0.93
CA ALA A 226 -15.79 -1.51 -0.36
C ALA A 226 -15.10 -0.95 0.91
N GLU A 227 -14.50 -1.80 1.74
CA GLU A 227 -13.77 -1.40 2.96
C GLU A 227 -12.58 -0.48 2.64
N PHE A 228 -11.89 -0.74 1.53
CA PHE A 228 -10.78 0.10 1.05
C PHE A 228 -11.25 1.27 0.17
N GLY A 229 -12.58 1.42 -0.05
CA GLY A 229 -13.13 2.49 -0.87
C GLY A 229 -12.94 2.28 -2.37
N LEU A 230 -12.62 1.05 -2.79
CA LEU A 230 -12.44 0.72 -4.20
C LEU A 230 -13.77 0.33 -4.85
N PRO A 231 -14.00 0.74 -6.11
CA PRO A 231 -15.22 0.41 -6.82
C PRO A 231 -15.24 -1.08 -7.22
N TYR A 232 -16.26 -1.79 -6.76
CA TYR A 232 -16.50 -3.21 -7.04
C TYR A 232 -17.50 -3.47 -8.17
N ARG A 233 -18.11 -2.42 -8.71
CA ARG A 233 -19.05 -2.45 -9.85
C ARG A 233 -18.81 -1.25 -10.76
N TYR A 234 -19.13 -1.40 -12.05
CA TYR A 234 -19.17 -0.26 -12.97
C TYR A 234 -20.51 0.45 -12.90
N PRO A 235 -20.55 1.79 -13.01
CA PRO A 235 -21.78 2.50 -13.30
C PRO A 235 -22.34 2.06 -14.65
N GLU A 236 -23.65 1.80 -14.72
CA GLU A 236 -24.33 1.36 -15.96
C GLU A 236 -24.07 2.29 -17.16
N ALA A 237 -23.91 3.59 -16.88
CA ALA A 237 -23.62 4.59 -17.90
C ALA A 237 -22.24 4.40 -18.55
N VAL A 238 -21.25 3.91 -17.78
CA VAL A 238 -19.89 3.61 -18.25
C VAL A 238 -19.92 2.38 -19.15
N GLU A 239 -20.61 1.30 -18.72
CA GLU A 239 -20.77 0.10 -19.52
C GLU A 239 -21.50 0.38 -20.83
N LYS A 240 -22.59 1.16 -20.79
CA LYS A 240 -23.31 1.60 -21.99
C LYS A 240 -22.44 2.42 -22.93
N ALA A 241 -21.54 3.24 -22.40
CA ALA A 241 -20.60 4.01 -23.21
C ALA A 241 -19.54 3.11 -23.86
N ALA A 242 -18.99 2.15 -23.13
CA ALA A 242 -18.03 1.17 -23.65
C ALA A 242 -18.64 0.32 -24.77
N ASN A 243 -19.91 -0.13 -24.59
CA ASN A 243 -20.62 -0.94 -25.58
C ASN A 243 -20.95 -0.20 -26.90
N LYS A 244 -20.83 1.14 -26.92
CA LYS A 244 -21.02 1.93 -28.15
C LYS A 244 -19.72 2.10 -28.96
N ILE A 245 -18.57 1.72 -28.42
CA ILE A 245 -17.29 1.84 -29.13
C ILE A 245 -17.27 0.75 -30.23
N PRO A 246 -17.04 1.13 -31.50
CA PRO A 246 -17.00 0.17 -32.59
C PRO A 246 -15.76 -0.73 -32.51
N ASP A 247 -15.92 -1.99 -32.92
CA ASP A 247 -14.81 -2.97 -33.00
C ASP A 247 -13.98 -2.77 -34.26
N ALA A 248 -14.61 -2.27 -35.33
CA ALA A 248 -13.97 -2.14 -36.63
C ALA A 248 -12.94 -1.00 -36.64
N ILE A 249 -11.75 -1.32 -37.11
CA ILE A 249 -10.70 -0.35 -37.42
C ILE A 249 -10.90 0.11 -38.87
N THR A 250 -10.91 1.41 -39.13
CA THR A 250 -11.10 1.93 -40.48
C THR A 250 -9.81 1.84 -41.31
N ASP A 251 -9.96 1.76 -42.64
CA ASP A 251 -8.80 1.75 -43.54
C ASP A 251 -7.96 3.04 -43.45
N GLU A 252 -8.60 4.17 -43.14
CA GLU A 252 -7.92 5.45 -42.95
C GLU A 252 -7.03 5.41 -41.70
N GLU A 253 -7.50 4.78 -40.61
CA GLU A 253 -6.70 4.64 -39.38
C GLU A 253 -5.53 3.68 -39.60
N ILE A 254 -5.74 2.57 -40.34
CA ILE A 254 -4.66 1.67 -40.72
C ILE A 254 -3.62 2.38 -41.55
N ALA A 255 -4.03 3.16 -42.57
CA ALA A 255 -3.12 3.88 -43.46
C ALA A 255 -2.32 4.98 -42.74
N ALA A 256 -2.81 5.50 -41.61
CA ALA A 256 -2.14 6.52 -40.80
C ALA A 256 -1.05 5.93 -39.87
N ARG A 257 -0.92 4.60 -39.79
CA ARG A 257 -0.03 3.90 -38.86
C ARG A 257 1.06 3.11 -39.61
N GLU A 258 2.13 2.77 -38.91
CA GLU A 258 3.11 1.81 -39.41
C GLU A 258 2.50 0.39 -39.37
N ASP A 259 2.57 -0.32 -40.47
CA ASP A 259 1.94 -1.64 -40.62
C ASP A 259 2.92 -2.78 -40.30
N PHE A 260 2.66 -3.45 -39.17
CA PHE A 260 3.39 -4.63 -38.70
C PHE A 260 2.61 -5.94 -38.84
N ARG A 261 1.46 -5.94 -39.50
CA ARG A 261 0.60 -7.14 -39.65
C ARG A 261 1.26 -8.31 -40.34
N GLN A 262 2.33 -8.08 -41.13
CA GLN A 262 3.09 -9.12 -41.84
C GLN A 262 4.39 -9.50 -41.12
N VAL A 263 4.69 -8.91 -39.95
CA VAL A 263 5.85 -9.24 -39.14
C VAL A 263 5.44 -10.24 -38.06
N THR A 264 6.22 -11.34 -37.91
CA THR A 264 5.96 -12.32 -36.85
C THR A 264 5.81 -11.65 -35.50
N THR A 265 4.62 -11.76 -34.93
CA THR A 265 4.23 -11.08 -33.70
C THR A 265 3.45 -12.05 -32.82
N PHE A 266 3.71 -12.06 -31.49
CA PHE A 266 2.98 -12.87 -30.53
C PHE A 266 2.96 -12.23 -29.14
N THR A 267 2.02 -12.69 -28.32
CA THR A 267 1.94 -12.32 -26.89
C THR A 267 2.40 -13.50 -26.03
N ILE A 268 2.93 -13.23 -24.83
CA ILE A 268 3.29 -14.23 -23.81
C ILE A 268 2.76 -13.76 -22.47
N ASP A 269 1.70 -14.44 -21.98
CA ASP A 269 0.89 -13.98 -20.85
C ASP A 269 0.57 -15.14 -19.88
N PRO A 270 0.03 -14.86 -18.67
CA PRO A 270 -0.54 -15.89 -17.81
C PRO A 270 -1.63 -16.69 -18.53
N LYS A 271 -1.75 -18.00 -18.23
CA LYS A 271 -2.69 -18.89 -18.90
C LYS A 271 -4.14 -18.41 -18.88
N ASP A 272 -4.55 -17.76 -17.79
CA ASP A 272 -5.89 -17.24 -17.49
C ASP A 272 -6.11 -15.79 -17.92
N ALA A 273 -5.07 -15.08 -18.39
CA ALA A 273 -5.18 -13.69 -18.85
C ALA A 273 -6.09 -13.56 -20.09
N LYS A 274 -6.82 -12.42 -20.15
CA LYS A 274 -7.68 -12.04 -21.28
C LYS A 274 -7.36 -10.63 -21.80
N ASP A 275 -6.66 -9.84 -21.02
CA ASP A 275 -6.28 -8.45 -21.24
C ASP A 275 -4.81 -8.35 -21.68
N PHE A 276 -4.55 -8.69 -22.95
CA PHE A 276 -3.19 -8.69 -23.49
C PHE A 276 -2.76 -7.25 -23.80
N ASP A 277 -1.99 -6.65 -22.89
CA ASP A 277 -1.48 -5.29 -23.02
C ASP A 277 -0.34 -5.16 -24.04
N ASP A 278 0.50 -6.19 -24.17
CA ASP A 278 1.75 -6.16 -24.93
C ASP A 278 1.95 -7.34 -25.85
N ALA A 279 2.64 -7.09 -26.96
CA ALA A 279 3.08 -8.09 -27.91
C ALA A 279 4.51 -7.77 -28.38
N LEU A 280 5.26 -8.81 -28.71
CA LEU A 280 6.60 -8.69 -29.29
C LEU A 280 6.59 -9.14 -30.75
N SER A 281 7.19 -8.32 -31.63
CA SER A 281 7.52 -8.73 -32.98
C SER A 281 9.02 -8.84 -33.17
N ILE A 282 9.46 -9.73 -34.05
CA ILE A 282 10.88 -9.88 -34.37
C ILE A 282 11.08 -10.24 -35.81
N ARG A 283 12.08 -9.62 -36.47
CA ARG A 283 12.58 -10.03 -37.77
C ARG A 283 14.08 -9.75 -37.95
N ARG A 284 14.74 -10.54 -38.76
CA ARG A 284 16.15 -10.33 -39.10
C ARG A 284 16.28 -9.27 -40.18
N LEU A 285 17.17 -8.30 -39.97
CA LEU A 285 17.48 -7.26 -40.94
C LEU A 285 18.64 -7.71 -41.89
N SER A 286 18.73 -7.07 -43.06
CA SER A 286 19.75 -7.36 -44.06
C SER A 286 21.19 -7.12 -43.57
N ASN A 287 21.38 -6.22 -42.60
CA ASN A 287 22.68 -5.94 -41.97
C ASN A 287 23.06 -6.95 -40.89
N GLY A 288 22.24 -7.95 -40.65
CA GLY A 288 22.46 -8.97 -39.62
C GLY A 288 21.98 -8.60 -38.21
N ASN A 289 21.43 -7.40 -37.98
CA ASN A 289 20.79 -7.02 -36.75
C ASN A 289 19.36 -7.59 -36.63
N TRP A 290 18.79 -7.51 -35.45
CA TRP A 290 17.39 -7.82 -35.20
C TRP A 290 16.55 -6.53 -35.10
N GLU A 291 15.42 -6.50 -35.79
CA GLU A 291 14.37 -5.55 -35.49
C GLU A 291 13.40 -6.19 -34.51
N VAL A 292 13.24 -5.58 -33.35
CA VAL A 292 12.29 -6.03 -32.31
C VAL A 292 11.30 -4.89 -32.06
N GLY A 293 10.01 -5.20 -32.25
CA GLY A 293 8.91 -4.29 -31.89
C GLY A 293 8.33 -4.67 -30.54
N VAL A 294 8.18 -3.68 -29.67
CA VAL A 294 7.41 -3.77 -28.45
C VAL A 294 6.10 -3.01 -28.67
N HIS A 295 5.02 -3.74 -28.87
CA HIS A 295 3.72 -3.23 -29.28
C HIS A 295 2.77 -3.21 -28.09
N ILE A 296 2.27 -2.04 -27.72
CA ILE A 296 1.38 -1.85 -26.58
C ILE A 296 0.00 -1.46 -27.07
N ALA A 297 -1.05 -2.04 -26.49
CA ALA A 297 -2.43 -1.74 -26.82
C ALA A 297 -2.70 -0.23 -26.80
N ASP A 298 -3.19 0.35 -27.91
CA ASP A 298 -3.44 1.78 -28.01
C ASP A 298 -4.78 2.16 -27.37
N VAL A 299 -4.87 2.01 -26.04
CA VAL A 299 -6.04 2.38 -25.24
C VAL A 299 -6.39 3.85 -25.41
N SER A 300 -5.38 4.71 -25.63
CA SER A 300 -5.57 6.16 -25.80
C SER A 300 -6.37 6.53 -27.06
N TYR A 301 -6.40 5.64 -28.05
CA TYR A 301 -7.24 5.79 -29.22
C TYR A 301 -8.73 5.66 -28.89
N TYR A 302 -9.09 4.70 -28.03
CA TYR A 302 -10.47 4.39 -27.67
C TYR A 302 -11.00 5.21 -26.49
N VAL A 303 -10.18 5.39 -25.47
CA VAL A 303 -10.52 6.13 -24.23
C VAL A 303 -10.08 7.59 -24.34
N LYS A 304 -11.02 8.45 -24.79
CA LYS A 304 -10.71 9.87 -25.01
C LYS A 304 -10.68 10.65 -23.68
N PRO A 305 -9.74 11.61 -23.53
CA PRO A 305 -9.65 12.45 -22.33
C PRO A 305 -10.98 13.10 -21.97
N GLY A 306 -11.36 13.05 -20.69
CA GLY A 306 -12.56 13.65 -20.13
C GLY A 306 -13.87 12.91 -20.46
N SER A 307 -13.81 11.77 -21.18
CA SER A 307 -14.99 10.92 -21.40
C SER A 307 -15.45 10.28 -20.09
N ILE A 308 -16.68 9.74 -20.07
CA ILE A 308 -17.20 9.04 -18.88
C ILE A 308 -16.34 7.80 -18.54
N ILE A 309 -15.80 7.10 -19.54
CA ILE A 309 -14.92 5.96 -19.36
C ILE A 309 -13.57 6.42 -18.78
N ASP A 310 -13.04 7.53 -19.29
CA ASP A 310 -11.79 8.11 -18.81
C ASP A 310 -11.86 8.52 -17.34
N LYS A 311 -12.93 9.22 -16.96
CA LYS A 311 -13.16 9.62 -15.56
C LYS A 311 -13.27 8.44 -14.61
N GLU A 312 -13.90 7.36 -15.07
CA GLU A 312 -13.97 6.12 -14.29
C GLU A 312 -12.61 5.44 -14.18
N ALA A 313 -11.83 5.37 -15.28
CA ALA A 313 -10.49 4.82 -15.29
C ALA A 313 -9.52 5.63 -14.41
N GLU A 314 -9.60 6.97 -14.46
CA GLU A 314 -8.86 7.88 -13.58
C GLU A 314 -9.19 7.62 -12.12
N SER A 315 -10.48 7.56 -11.78
CA SER A 315 -10.96 7.29 -10.41
C SER A 315 -10.46 5.95 -9.88
N ARG A 316 -10.41 4.89 -10.71
CA ARG A 316 -9.88 3.57 -10.34
C ARG A 316 -8.35 3.56 -10.26
N GLY A 317 -7.66 4.32 -11.08
CA GLY A 317 -6.21 4.43 -11.16
C GLY A 317 -5.49 3.18 -11.64
N THR A 318 -5.95 2.01 -11.26
CA THR A 318 -5.37 0.69 -11.63
C THR A 318 -6.40 -0.43 -11.54
N SER A 319 -6.16 -1.54 -12.25
CA SER A 319 -6.86 -2.81 -12.00
C SER A 319 -6.42 -3.43 -10.69
N VAL A 320 -7.32 -4.14 -10.01
CA VAL A 320 -7.05 -4.82 -8.73
C VAL A 320 -7.09 -6.32 -8.94
N TYR A 321 -6.00 -7.00 -8.57
CA TYR A 321 -5.81 -8.45 -8.74
C TYR A 321 -6.05 -9.16 -7.43
N LEU A 322 -7.25 -9.70 -7.25
CA LEU A 322 -7.60 -10.51 -6.08
C LEU A 322 -7.22 -11.97 -6.33
N VAL A 323 -7.33 -12.79 -5.28
CA VAL A 323 -6.93 -14.20 -5.40
C VAL A 323 -7.80 -14.97 -6.40
N ASP A 324 -9.10 -14.65 -6.48
CA ASP A 324 -10.08 -15.39 -7.29
C ASP A 324 -10.59 -14.61 -8.52
N ARG A 325 -10.26 -13.33 -8.66
CA ARG A 325 -10.73 -12.48 -9.76
C ARG A 325 -9.89 -11.23 -9.96
N VAL A 326 -10.11 -10.59 -11.10
CA VAL A 326 -9.58 -9.25 -11.39
C VAL A 326 -10.75 -8.26 -11.39
N VAL A 327 -10.57 -7.12 -10.75
CA VAL A 327 -11.45 -5.94 -10.87
C VAL A 327 -10.77 -4.99 -11.84
N PRO A 328 -11.19 -4.93 -13.10
CA PRO A 328 -10.45 -4.21 -14.12
C PRO A 328 -10.61 -2.70 -13.99
N MET A 329 -9.60 -1.95 -14.45
CA MET A 329 -9.64 -0.50 -14.55
C MET A 329 -10.60 -0.02 -15.65
N LEU A 330 -10.67 -0.74 -16.74
CA LEU A 330 -11.53 -0.47 -17.90
C LEU A 330 -12.64 -1.52 -17.99
N PRO A 331 -13.86 -1.18 -18.51
CA PRO A 331 -14.90 -2.15 -18.78
C PRO A 331 -14.42 -3.35 -19.60
N GLU A 332 -14.94 -4.54 -19.32
CA GLU A 332 -14.48 -5.80 -19.92
C GLU A 332 -14.45 -5.77 -21.46
N ARG A 333 -15.42 -5.10 -22.07
CA ARG A 333 -15.45 -4.91 -23.51
C ARG A 333 -14.19 -4.20 -24.04
N LEU A 334 -13.61 -3.28 -23.28
CA LEU A 334 -12.37 -2.61 -23.67
C LEU A 334 -11.15 -3.45 -23.30
N CYS A 335 -11.07 -3.92 -22.06
CA CYS A 335 -9.86 -4.59 -21.61
C CYS A 335 -9.69 -6.00 -22.18
N ASN A 336 -10.78 -6.76 -22.39
CA ASN A 336 -10.70 -8.16 -22.84
C ASN A 336 -10.95 -8.35 -24.34
N GLU A 337 -11.53 -7.35 -25.03
CA GLU A 337 -11.93 -7.47 -26.44
C GLU A 337 -11.24 -6.44 -27.32
N ILE A 338 -11.66 -5.17 -27.26
CA ILE A 338 -11.24 -4.14 -28.23
C ILE A 338 -9.75 -3.85 -28.13
N CYS A 339 -9.23 -3.58 -26.92
CA CYS A 339 -7.83 -3.21 -26.71
C CYS A 339 -6.90 -4.43 -26.61
N SER A 340 -7.41 -5.58 -26.14
CA SER A 340 -6.60 -6.79 -25.96
C SER A 340 -5.97 -7.26 -27.27
N LEU A 341 -4.66 -7.51 -27.29
CA LEU A 341 -3.89 -7.89 -28.46
C LEU A 341 -4.09 -9.38 -28.83
N ARG A 342 -5.34 -9.75 -29.05
CA ARG A 342 -5.76 -11.13 -29.34
C ARG A 342 -5.19 -11.62 -30.66
N PRO A 343 -4.87 -12.93 -30.75
CA PRO A 343 -4.32 -13.51 -32.01
C PRO A 343 -5.33 -13.45 -33.15
N ASP A 344 -4.81 -13.37 -34.37
CA ASP A 344 -5.54 -13.36 -35.63
C ASP A 344 -6.47 -12.16 -35.87
N GLU A 345 -6.36 -11.13 -35.04
CA GLU A 345 -7.13 -9.89 -35.14
C GLU A 345 -6.20 -8.68 -35.41
N ASP A 346 -6.65 -7.76 -36.28
CA ASP A 346 -5.97 -6.47 -36.44
C ASP A 346 -6.17 -5.64 -35.17
N LYS A 347 -5.07 -5.14 -34.61
CA LYS A 347 -5.10 -4.35 -33.36
C LYS A 347 -4.29 -3.07 -33.51
N LEU A 348 -4.83 -1.98 -32.95
CA LEU A 348 -4.12 -0.71 -32.87
C LEU A 348 -3.16 -0.73 -31.69
N THR A 349 -1.93 -0.33 -31.95
CA THR A 349 -0.86 -0.32 -30.94
C THR A 349 -0.07 0.99 -30.95
N PHE A 350 0.56 1.30 -29.83
CA PHE A 350 1.60 2.30 -29.71
C PHE A 350 2.90 1.56 -29.40
N SER A 351 3.91 1.71 -30.25
CA SER A 351 5.04 0.81 -30.28
C SER A 351 6.38 1.51 -30.12
N CYS A 352 7.31 0.81 -29.46
CA CYS A 352 8.73 1.10 -29.51
C CYS A 352 9.41 0.06 -30.38
N VAL A 353 10.05 0.47 -31.47
CA VAL A 353 10.74 -0.41 -32.40
C VAL A 353 12.23 -0.20 -32.27
N PHE A 354 12.97 -1.30 -32.10
CA PHE A 354 14.40 -1.31 -31.84
C PHE A 354 15.16 -2.09 -32.92
N GLU A 355 16.25 -1.50 -33.41
CA GLU A 355 17.29 -2.25 -34.10
C GLU A 355 18.36 -2.67 -33.10
N LEU A 356 18.52 -3.96 -32.84
CA LEU A 356 19.44 -4.55 -31.89
C LEU A 356 20.53 -5.34 -32.63
N ASN A 357 21.79 -5.12 -32.23
CA ASN A 357 22.89 -5.98 -32.70
C ASN A 357 22.92 -7.32 -31.93
N GLY A 358 23.84 -8.25 -32.31
CA GLY A 358 23.98 -9.54 -31.65
C GLY A 358 24.32 -9.50 -30.16
N ASN A 359 24.77 -8.36 -29.64
CA ASN A 359 25.01 -8.12 -28.19
C ASN A 359 23.81 -7.47 -27.51
N ALA A 360 22.65 -7.36 -28.16
CA ALA A 360 21.48 -6.63 -27.67
C ALA A 360 21.73 -5.13 -27.39
N GLU A 361 22.66 -4.50 -28.14
CA GLU A 361 22.86 -3.06 -28.05
C GLU A 361 21.94 -2.35 -29.04
N VAL A 362 21.23 -1.33 -28.55
CA VAL A 362 20.31 -0.54 -29.37
C VAL A 362 21.11 0.30 -30.34
N GLN A 363 21.01 0.01 -31.63
CA GLN A 363 21.62 0.75 -32.72
C GLN A 363 20.74 1.93 -33.15
N LYS A 364 19.44 1.68 -33.23
CA LYS A 364 18.39 2.65 -33.54
C LYS A 364 17.12 2.31 -32.77
N SER A 365 16.32 3.30 -32.48
CA SER A 365 14.96 3.14 -31.99
C SER A 365 14.07 4.25 -32.46
N HIS A 366 12.79 3.95 -32.63
CA HIS A 366 11.76 4.94 -32.85
C HIS A 366 10.45 4.52 -32.16
N ILE A 367 9.59 5.51 -31.96
CA ILE A 367 8.30 5.34 -31.32
C ILE A 367 7.23 5.75 -32.32
N ALA A 368 6.24 4.91 -32.55
CA ALA A 368 5.20 5.15 -33.54
C ALA A 368 3.86 4.51 -33.13
N ARG A 369 2.77 5.04 -33.66
CA ARG A 369 1.51 4.31 -33.70
C ARG A 369 1.56 3.28 -34.81
N THR A 370 1.19 2.05 -34.50
CA THR A 370 1.29 0.89 -35.40
C THR A 370 -0.03 0.16 -35.46
N VAL A 371 -0.16 -0.73 -36.45
CA VAL A 371 -1.18 -1.75 -36.51
C VAL A 371 -0.48 -3.09 -36.57
N ILE A 372 -0.91 -4.04 -35.77
CA ILE A 372 -0.36 -5.39 -35.70
C ILE A 372 -1.46 -6.44 -35.96
N ARG A 373 -1.02 -7.66 -36.27
CA ARG A 373 -1.84 -8.88 -36.18
C ARG A 373 -0.99 -9.92 -35.47
N SER A 374 -1.36 -10.24 -34.22
CA SER A 374 -0.65 -11.27 -33.46
C SER A 374 -0.88 -12.65 -34.10
N ASN A 375 0.19 -13.39 -34.35
CA ASN A 375 0.13 -14.73 -34.96
C ASN A 375 -0.23 -15.81 -33.93
N ARG A 376 0.10 -15.58 -32.66
CA ARG A 376 -0.16 -16.55 -31.59
C ARG A 376 -0.16 -15.86 -30.19
N ARG A 377 -0.97 -16.40 -29.30
CA ARG A 377 -0.87 -16.16 -27.87
C ARG A 377 -0.21 -17.37 -27.20
N PHE A 378 0.90 -17.14 -26.48
CA PHE A 378 1.54 -18.13 -25.64
C PHE A 378 1.16 -17.93 -24.16
N ALA A 379 0.96 -19.04 -23.45
CA ALA A 379 1.09 -19.01 -22.00
C ALA A 379 2.59 -19.00 -21.63
N TYR A 380 2.93 -18.43 -20.44
CA TYR A 380 4.33 -18.43 -19.98
C TYR A 380 4.95 -19.83 -19.95
N GLU A 381 4.17 -20.85 -19.60
CA GLU A 381 4.59 -22.23 -19.53
C GLU A 381 4.94 -22.79 -20.91
N GLU A 382 4.15 -22.46 -21.95
CA GLU A 382 4.40 -22.88 -23.32
C GLU A 382 5.67 -22.23 -23.91
N ALA A 383 5.83 -20.91 -23.70
CA ALA A 383 7.05 -20.21 -24.11
C ALA A 383 8.29 -20.71 -23.36
N GLN A 384 8.14 -21.05 -22.07
CA GLN A 384 9.20 -21.65 -21.27
C GLN A 384 9.61 -23.03 -21.80
N GLU A 385 8.66 -23.86 -22.19
CA GLU A 385 8.93 -25.16 -22.78
C GLU A 385 9.75 -25.02 -24.07
N VAL A 386 9.40 -24.06 -24.95
CA VAL A 386 10.19 -23.75 -26.14
C VAL A 386 11.61 -23.32 -25.79
N ILE A 387 11.79 -22.49 -24.77
CA ILE A 387 13.12 -22.04 -24.29
C ILE A 387 13.97 -23.23 -23.80
N GLU A 388 13.35 -24.14 -23.03
CA GLU A 388 14.05 -25.28 -22.40
C GLU A 388 14.36 -26.40 -23.38
N THR A 389 13.44 -26.69 -24.30
CA THR A 389 13.57 -27.85 -25.24
C THR A 389 14.18 -27.46 -26.59
N GLY A 390 14.07 -26.20 -26.99
CA GLY A 390 14.40 -25.74 -28.34
C GLY A 390 13.43 -26.21 -29.43
N GLU A 391 12.25 -26.71 -29.04
CA GLU A 391 11.22 -27.21 -29.94
C GLU A 391 9.88 -26.51 -29.66
N GLY A 392 9.06 -26.31 -30.69
CA GLY A 392 7.74 -25.70 -30.61
C GLY A 392 7.50 -24.63 -31.66
N ASP A 393 6.34 -24.01 -31.61
CA ASP A 393 5.96 -22.93 -32.54
C ASP A 393 6.82 -21.70 -32.33
N TYR A 394 7.24 -21.05 -33.43
CA TYR A 394 8.05 -19.82 -33.38
C TYR A 394 9.34 -19.98 -32.56
N LYS A 395 9.93 -21.16 -32.51
CA LYS A 395 11.11 -21.47 -31.72
C LYS A 395 12.32 -20.56 -32.03
N GLU A 396 12.55 -20.27 -33.32
CA GLU A 396 13.66 -19.41 -33.71
C GLU A 396 13.51 -17.98 -33.16
N GLU A 397 12.30 -17.46 -33.23
CA GLU A 397 11.95 -16.11 -32.73
C GLU A 397 12.02 -16.06 -31.21
N ILE A 398 11.42 -17.02 -30.50
CA ILE A 398 11.45 -17.11 -29.05
C ILE A 398 12.88 -17.26 -28.52
N LEU A 399 13.67 -18.13 -29.10
CA LEU A 399 15.06 -18.33 -28.70
C LEU A 399 15.93 -17.08 -28.95
N ALA A 400 15.70 -16.39 -30.09
CA ALA A 400 16.40 -15.15 -30.41
C ALA A 400 16.03 -14.03 -29.41
N LEU A 401 14.74 -13.88 -29.12
CA LEU A 401 14.27 -12.89 -28.10
C LEU A 401 14.83 -13.23 -26.73
N ASN A 402 14.85 -14.50 -26.34
CA ASN A 402 15.41 -14.93 -25.06
C ASN A 402 16.93 -14.63 -24.94
N ASP A 403 17.71 -14.89 -25.98
CA ASP A 403 19.14 -14.56 -26.02
C ASP A 403 19.38 -13.06 -25.88
N LEU A 404 18.58 -12.23 -26.58
CA LEU A 404 18.66 -10.77 -26.47
C LEU A 404 18.26 -10.30 -25.07
N ALA A 405 17.17 -10.85 -24.50
CA ALA A 405 16.70 -10.52 -23.17
C ALA A 405 17.72 -10.85 -22.08
N GLN A 406 18.38 -12.02 -22.15
CA GLN A 406 19.43 -12.39 -21.21
C GLN A 406 20.62 -11.41 -21.25
N LYS A 407 21.00 -10.93 -22.44
CA LYS A 407 22.04 -9.92 -22.60
C LYS A 407 21.65 -8.56 -22.04
N LEU A 408 20.39 -8.13 -22.27
CA LEU A 408 19.83 -6.91 -21.67
C LEU A 408 19.84 -7.01 -20.13
N ARG A 409 19.35 -8.12 -19.59
CA ARG A 409 19.30 -8.40 -18.15
C ARG A 409 20.68 -8.38 -17.51
N LYS A 410 21.64 -9.08 -18.11
CA LYS A 410 23.02 -9.09 -17.63
C LYS A 410 23.58 -7.67 -17.53
N ARG A 411 23.40 -6.86 -18.58
CA ARG A 411 23.84 -5.46 -18.58
C ARG A 411 23.18 -4.64 -17.51
N ARG A 412 21.89 -4.85 -17.26
CA ARG A 412 21.12 -4.14 -16.20
C ARG A 412 21.71 -4.45 -14.81
N PHE A 413 22.01 -5.71 -14.51
CA PHE A 413 22.63 -6.09 -13.24
C PHE A 413 24.07 -5.62 -13.14
N ASP A 414 24.86 -5.69 -14.20
CA ASP A 414 26.21 -5.13 -14.25
C ASP A 414 26.20 -3.60 -13.95
N ASN A 415 25.13 -2.90 -14.30
CA ASN A 415 24.92 -1.49 -14.00
C ASN A 415 24.34 -1.22 -12.59
N GLY A 416 24.10 -2.24 -11.79
CA GLY A 416 23.69 -2.10 -10.38
C GLY A 416 22.18 -2.22 -10.11
N SER A 417 21.38 -2.78 -11.02
CA SER A 417 20.00 -3.14 -10.71
C SER A 417 19.95 -4.16 -9.57
N ILE A 418 18.97 -4.05 -8.68
CA ILE A 418 18.81 -4.97 -7.56
C ILE A 418 17.95 -6.16 -8.00
N ASN A 419 18.39 -7.36 -7.66
CA ASN A 419 17.67 -8.59 -7.96
C ASN A 419 16.90 -9.09 -6.74
N PHE A 420 15.59 -8.91 -6.74
CA PHE A 420 14.68 -9.55 -5.79
C PHE A 420 13.89 -10.63 -6.53
N ASP A 421 14.29 -11.87 -6.38
CA ASP A 421 13.66 -13.03 -7.07
C ASP A 421 12.74 -13.74 -6.07
N ARG A 422 11.52 -13.24 -5.88
CA ARG A 422 10.57 -13.75 -4.90
C ARG A 422 9.68 -14.85 -5.46
N HIS A 423 9.41 -15.83 -4.61
CA HIS A 423 8.34 -16.79 -4.83
C HIS A 423 7.00 -16.15 -4.46
N GLU A 424 6.08 -16.02 -5.41
CA GLU A 424 4.71 -15.61 -5.14
C GLU A 424 3.89 -16.81 -4.66
N VAL A 425 3.23 -16.65 -3.51
CA VAL A 425 2.26 -17.63 -3.02
C VAL A 425 0.96 -17.45 -3.78
N LYS A 426 0.49 -18.51 -4.43
CA LYS A 426 -0.79 -18.56 -5.14
C LYS A 426 -1.65 -19.68 -4.57
N PHE A 427 -2.96 -19.51 -4.67
CA PHE A 427 -3.93 -20.51 -4.25
C PHE A 427 -4.53 -21.21 -5.46
N ASP A 428 -4.64 -22.55 -5.40
CA ASP A 428 -5.55 -23.28 -6.25
C ASP A 428 -6.96 -23.10 -5.71
N ILE A 429 -7.87 -22.68 -6.58
CA ILE A 429 -9.23 -22.30 -6.22
C ILE A 429 -10.21 -23.16 -7.00
N ASP A 430 -11.20 -23.72 -6.34
CA ASP A 430 -12.29 -24.43 -6.98
C ASP A 430 -13.31 -23.47 -7.66
N GLU A 431 -14.30 -24.02 -8.34
CA GLU A 431 -15.35 -23.27 -9.04
C GLU A 431 -16.20 -22.36 -8.10
N SER A 432 -16.21 -22.65 -6.80
CA SER A 432 -16.90 -21.85 -5.78
C SER A 432 -16.04 -20.70 -5.23
N GLY A 433 -14.77 -20.61 -5.65
CA GLY A 433 -13.80 -19.67 -5.16
C GLY A 433 -13.10 -20.07 -3.87
N LYS A 434 -13.25 -21.34 -3.43
CA LYS A 434 -12.64 -21.87 -2.22
C LYS A 434 -11.21 -22.32 -2.47
N PRO A 435 -10.23 -22.00 -1.57
CA PRO A 435 -8.86 -22.44 -1.73
C PRO A 435 -8.72 -23.93 -1.39
N ILE A 436 -8.26 -24.72 -2.35
CA ILE A 436 -8.05 -26.17 -2.22
C ILE A 436 -6.57 -26.56 -2.10
N GLY A 437 -5.67 -25.70 -2.53
CA GLY A 437 -4.23 -25.89 -2.49
C GLY A 437 -3.45 -24.59 -2.47
N VAL A 438 -2.15 -24.70 -2.21
CA VAL A 438 -1.19 -23.60 -2.28
C VAL A 438 -0.03 -24.03 -3.18
N TYR A 439 0.38 -23.17 -4.11
CA TYR A 439 1.55 -23.38 -4.93
C TYR A 439 2.42 -22.13 -5.03
N PHE A 440 3.69 -22.32 -5.37
CA PHE A 440 4.65 -21.23 -5.51
C PHE A 440 4.89 -20.92 -6.99
N LYS A 441 4.57 -19.70 -7.38
CA LYS A 441 4.88 -19.22 -8.71
C LYS A 441 6.32 -18.67 -8.73
N VAL A 442 7.16 -19.29 -9.55
CA VAL A 442 8.55 -18.89 -9.77
C VAL A 442 8.65 -18.14 -11.09
N SER A 443 9.32 -16.99 -11.12
CA SER A 443 9.63 -16.27 -12.35
C SER A 443 10.69 -17.04 -13.13
N LYS A 444 10.32 -17.54 -14.33
CA LYS A 444 11.19 -18.28 -15.25
C LYS A 444 11.71 -17.40 -16.39
N GLU A 445 12.52 -17.95 -17.29
CA GLU A 445 13.14 -17.20 -18.39
C GLU A 445 12.09 -16.55 -19.31
N ALA A 446 10.95 -17.22 -19.58
CA ALA A 446 9.88 -16.63 -20.38
C ALA A 446 9.29 -15.34 -19.73
N ASN A 447 9.16 -15.30 -18.40
CA ASN A 447 8.74 -14.10 -17.69
C ASN A 447 9.78 -12.98 -17.80
N LYS A 448 11.06 -13.34 -17.63
CA LYS A 448 12.19 -12.42 -17.70
C LYS A 448 12.39 -11.87 -19.11
N LEU A 449 12.08 -12.65 -20.14
CA LEU A 449 12.09 -12.21 -21.52
C LEU A 449 11.13 -11.03 -21.73
N ILE A 450 9.88 -11.18 -21.35
CA ILE A 450 8.89 -10.10 -21.46
C ILE A 450 9.30 -8.89 -20.60
N GLU A 451 9.71 -9.13 -19.35
CA GLU A 451 10.16 -8.06 -18.43
C GLU A 451 11.23 -7.18 -19.07
N GLU A 452 12.30 -7.76 -19.64
CA GLU A 452 13.42 -6.98 -20.18
C GLU A 452 13.02 -6.12 -21.39
N PHE A 453 12.15 -6.59 -22.28
CA PHE A 453 11.65 -5.77 -23.37
C PHE A 453 10.67 -4.69 -22.91
N MET A 454 9.85 -4.95 -21.90
CA MET A 454 9.00 -3.94 -21.27
C MET A 454 9.83 -2.86 -20.58
N LEU A 455 10.88 -3.24 -19.83
CA LEU A 455 11.82 -2.32 -19.22
C LEU A 455 12.55 -1.46 -20.27
N LEU A 456 12.96 -2.06 -21.39
CA LEU A 456 13.61 -1.34 -22.48
C LEU A 456 12.68 -0.30 -23.10
N ALA A 457 11.42 -0.65 -23.37
CA ALA A 457 10.42 0.26 -23.93
C ALA A 457 10.10 1.41 -22.95
N ASN A 458 9.82 1.09 -21.69
CA ASN A 458 9.53 2.07 -20.63
C ASN A 458 10.66 3.10 -20.47
N ARG A 459 11.90 2.63 -20.41
CA ARG A 459 13.09 3.47 -20.33
C ARG A 459 13.23 4.36 -21.56
N THR A 460 13.06 3.78 -22.75
CA THR A 460 13.20 4.53 -24.02
C THR A 460 12.19 5.66 -24.13
N VAL A 461 10.93 5.42 -23.76
CA VAL A 461 9.88 6.45 -23.72
C VAL A 461 10.22 7.55 -22.72
N ALA A 462 10.70 7.20 -21.53
CA ALA A 462 11.09 8.17 -20.51
C ALA A 462 12.28 9.04 -20.98
N GLU A 463 13.29 8.42 -21.61
CA GLU A 463 14.44 9.12 -22.15
C GLU A 463 14.07 10.02 -23.35
N PHE A 464 13.13 9.59 -24.19
CA PHE A 464 12.68 10.36 -25.37
C PHE A 464 12.12 11.74 -24.97
N ILE A 465 11.38 11.83 -23.88
CA ILE A 465 10.83 13.08 -23.36
C ILE A 465 11.80 13.77 -22.40
N GLY A 466 12.45 13.02 -21.52
CA GLY A 466 13.30 13.54 -20.44
C GLY A 466 14.69 14.04 -20.89
N LYS A 467 15.18 13.54 -22.06
CA LYS A 467 16.47 13.94 -22.66
C LYS A 467 16.27 14.56 -24.04
N PRO A 468 15.71 15.78 -24.15
CA PRO A 468 15.49 16.41 -25.45
C PRO A 468 16.82 16.66 -26.15
N LYS A 469 16.93 16.28 -27.44
CA LYS A 469 18.18 16.33 -28.22
C LYS A 469 18.72 17.72 -28.50
N ASP A 470 17.89 18.76 -28.42
CA ASP A 470 18.23 20.12 -28.88
C ASP A 470 18.53 21.09 -27.72
N GLY A 471 18.91 20.61 -26.55
CA GLY A 471 19.12 21.45 -25.36
C GLY A 471 17.86 22.17 -24.86
N LYS A 472 16.69 21.80 -25.35
CA LYS A 472 15.38 22.29 -24.88
C LYS A 472 15.10 21.78 -23.48
N LYS A 473 14.31 22.52 -22.72
CA LYS A 473 13.81 22.03 -21.43
C LYS A 473 12.88 20.84 -21.67
N PRO A 474 12.96 19.78 -20.83
CA PRO A 474 11.99 18.68 -20.88
C PRO A 474 10.57 19.21 -20.71
N LYS A 475 9.61 18.59 -21.37
CA LYS A 475 8.19 18.86 -21.15
C LYS A 475 7.73 18.12 -19.89
N ALA A 476 6.63 18.57 -19.26
CA ALA A 476 6.01 17.88 -18.14
C ALA A 476 5.66 16.44 -18.54
N PHE A 477 6.07 15.48 -17.73
CA PHE A 477 5.90 14.07 -18.04
C PHE A 477 5.70 13.26 -16.78
N VAL A 478 5.12 12.06 -16.89
CA VAL A 478 4.94 11.12 -15.79
C VAL A 478 6.15 10.20 -15.70
N TYR A 479 6.85 10.24 -14.58
CA TYR A 479 7.95 9.32 -14.29
C TYR A 479 7.53 8.33 -13.21
N ARG A 480 8.05 7.12 -13.29
CA ARG A 480 8.03 6.14 -12.21
C ARG A 480 9.37 6.21 -11.50
N VAL A 481 9.38 6.78 -10.33
CA VAL A 481 10.62 7.02 -9.58
C VAL A 481 10.73 6.09 -8.37
N HIS A 482 11.96 5.77 -8.01
CA HIS A 482 12.28 4.98 -6.82
C HIS A 482 13.51 5.60 -6.16
N ASP A 483 13.32 6.16 -4.98
CA ASP A 483 14.39 6.85 -4.25
C ASP A 483 15.35 5.86 -3.59
N LEU A 484 16.42 6.39 -3.02
CA LEU A 484 17.36 5.64 -2.20
C LEU A 484 16.65 5.05 -0.97
N PRO A 485 17.18 3.93 -0.43
CA PRO A 485 16.71 3.41 0.84
C PRO A 485 16.80 4.44 1.95
N ASP A 486 15.84 4.40 2.88
CA ASP A 486 15.87 5.21 4.09
C ASP A 486 17.10 4.86 4.95
N PRO A 487 17.96 5.84 5.32
CA PRO A 487 19.20 5.58 6.04
C PRO A 487 19.00 4.89 7.40
N ASP A 488 17.93 5.25 8.15
CA ASP A 488 17.66 4.69 9.47
C ASP A 488 17.16 3.25 9.35
N LYS A 489 16.35 2.96 8.34
CA LYS A 489 15.92 1.60 8.03
C LYS A 489 17.08 0.74 7.54
N MET A 490 17.99 1.30 6.74
CA MET A 490 19.20 0.61 6.29
C MET A 490 20.14 0.30 7.46
N ALA A 491 20.31 1.21 8.42
CA ALA A 491 21.09 0.96 9.62
C ALA A 491 20.48 -0.17 10.46
N SER A 492 19.14 -0.16 10.62
CA SER A 492 18.40 -1.22 11.31
C SER A 492 18.53 -2.57 10.59
N PHE A 493 18.45 -2.58 9.27
CA PHE A 493 18.66 -3.76 8.43
C PHE A 493 20.10 -4.31 8.57
N ALA A 494 21.11 -3.46 8.53
CA ALA A 494 22.51 -3.86 8.72
C ALA A 494 22.76 -4.49 10.10
N ALA A 495 22.19 -3.91 11.15
CA ALA A 495 22.23 -4.47 12.49
C ALA A 495 21.54 -5.85 12.56
N PHE A 496 20.42 -6.02 11.88
CA PHE A 496 19.68 -7.27 11.82
C PHE A 496 20.49 -8.39 11.14
N ILE A 497 21.04 -8.16 9.94
CA ILE A 497 21.78 -9.20 9.18
C ILE A 497 23.09 -9.60 9.84
N THR A 498 23.65 -8.75 10.71
CA THR A 498 24.87 -9.07 11.47
C THR A 498 24.68 -10.30 12.37
N ARG A 499 23.44 -10.59 12.79
CA ARG A 499 23.09 -11.79 13.59
C ARG A 499 23.31 -13.10 12.82
N PHE A 500 23.18 -13.06 11.50
CA PHE A 500 23.42 -14.19 10.60
C PHE A 500 24.87 -14.21 10.08
N GLY A 501 25.72 -13.31 10.58
CA GLY A 501 27.15 -13.20 10.18
C GLY A 501 27.38 -12.40 8.90
N TYR A 502 26.34 -11.74 8.37
CA TYR A 502 26.47 -10.90 7.17
C TYR A 502 26.80 -9.46 7.54
N LYS A 503 27.42 -8.76 6.61
CA LYS A 503 27.72 -7.33 6.72
C LYS A 503 27.39 -6.63 5.42
N ILE A 504 26.79 -5.43 5.53
CA ILE A 504 26.49 -4.56 4.40
C ILE A 504 26.96 -3.13 4.72
N LYS A 505 27.37 -2.41 3.69
CA LYS A 505 27.61 -0.96 3.82
C LYS A 505 26.30 -0.23 3.80
N THR A 506 26.09 0.69 4.72
CA THR A 506 24.88 1.52 4.83
C THR A 506 25.06 2.92 4.25
N GLU A 507 26.30 3.27 3.90
CA GLU A 507 26.69 4.57 3.34
C GLU A 507 27.57 4.37 2.10
N GLY A 508 27.51 5.33 1.16
CA GLY A 508 28.31 5.29 -0.06
C GLY A 508 27.54 5.79 -1.28
N SER A 509 28.09 5.54 -2.46
CA SER A 509 27.41 5.84 -3.73
C SER A 509 26.21 4.90 -3.96
N LYS A 510 25.28 5.31 -4.84
CA LYS A 510 24.17 4.45 -5.29
C LYS A 510 24.68 3.06 -5.71
N ALA A 511 25.76 3.01 -6.46
CA ALA A 511 26.37 1.76 -6.94
C ALA A 511 26.94 0.91 -5.81
N ASP A 512 27.54 1.53 -4.77
CA ASP A 512 28.08 0.78 -3.63
C ASP A 512 26.98 0.12 -2.81
N LEU A 513 25.89 0.84 -2.57
CA LEU A 513 24.70 0.33 -1.86
C LEU A 513 24.06 -0.82 -2.63
N SER A 514 23.82 -0.66 -3.94
CA SER A 514 23.23 -1.72 -4.77
C SER A 514 24.11 -2.97 -4.83
N LYS A 515 25.43 -2.81 -5.00
CA LYS A 515 26.37 -3.93 -4.98
C LYS A 515 26.36 -4.65 -3.63
N GLY A 516 26.31 -3.90 -2.51
CA GLY A 516 26.21 -4.47 -1.19
C GLY A 516 24.97 -5.33 -1.00
N ILE A 517 23.83 -4.82 -1.41
CA ILE A 517 22.54 -5.54 -1.35
C ILE A 517 22.57 -6.78 -2.25
N ASN A 518 22.97 -6.65 -3.52
CA ASN A 518 23.06 -7.80 -4.44
C ASN A 518 24.01 -8.89 -3.95
N SER A 519 25.18 -8.50 -3.38
CA SER A 519 26.11 -9.46 -2.77
C SER A 519 25.50 -10.19 -1.59
N LEU A 520 24.74 -9.48 -0.74
CA LEU A 520 24.04 -10.09 0.39
C LEU A 520 22.96 -11.08 -0.11
N LEU A 521 22.11 -10.67 -1.07
CA LEU A 521 21.07 -11.53 -1.63
C LEU A 521 21.65 -12.80 -2.26
N ALA A 522 22.73 -12.68 -3.02
CA ALA A 522 23.46 -13.85 -3.56
C ALA A 522 24.02 -14.76 -2.46
N ASN A 523 24.49 -14.20 -1.34
CA ASN A 523 25.05 -14.97 -0.22
C ASN A 523 24.00 -15.70 0.62
N VAL A 524 22.75 -15.23 0.64
CA VAL A 524 21.66 -15.88 1.39
C VAL A 524 20.86 -16.87 0.54
N GLN A 525 21.04 -16.87 -0.77
CA GLN A 525 20.32 -17.71 -1.70
C GLN A 525 20.43 -19.19 -1.32
N GLY A 526 19.30 -19.90 -1.25
CA GLY A 526 19.21 -21.30 -0.85
C GLY A 526 19.36 -21.57 0.65
N LYS A 527 19.51 -20.52 1.48
CA LYS A 527 19.62 -20.67 2.94
C LYS A 527 18.29 -20.44 3.65
N PRO A 528 18.13 -20.98 4.87
CA PRO A 528 16.88 -20.83 5.65
C PRO A 528 16.46 -19.37 5.88
N GLU A 529 17.42 -18.44 5.99
CA GLU A 529 17.19 -17.03 6.24
C GLU A 529 16.90 -16.20 4.97
N GLU A 530 16.95 -16.77 3.76
CA GLU A 530 16.79 -16.08 2.49
C GLU A 530 15.53 -15.21 2.45
N ASN A 531 14.36 -15.81 2.61
CA ASN A 531 13.07 -15.11 2.54
C ASN A 531 12.94 -13.97 3.57
N LEU A 532 13.50 -14.20 4.78
CA LEU A 532 13.47 -13.20 5.84
C LEU A 532 14.39 -12.01 5.52
N VAL A 533 15.62 -12.27 5.06
CA VAL A 533 16.58 -11.23 4.69
C VAL A 533 16.04 -10.41 3.51
N GLU A 534 15.48 -11.05 2.50
CA GLU A 534 14.84 -10.37 1.37
C GLU A 534 13.66 -9.49 1.81
N THR A 535 12.78 -10.03 2.69
CA THR A 535 11.63 -9.30 3.21
C THR A 535 12.04 -8.02 3.94
N ILE A 536 13.06 -8.11 4.80
CA ILE A 536 13.53 -6.95 5.58
C ILE A 536 14.30 -5.98 4.69
N ALA A 537 15.08 -6.48 3.71
CA ALA A 537 15.74 -5.64 2.71
C ALA A 537 14.73 -4.79 1.95
N ILE A 538 13.62 -5.38 1.47
CA ILE A 538 12.56 -4.66 0.76
C ILE A 538 11.86 -3.65 1.68
N ARG A 539 11.63 -3.96 2.95
CA ARG A 539 11.05 -3.01 3.92
C ARG A 539 11.94 -1.79 4.18
N ALA A 540 13.26 -1.93 3.97
CA ALA A 540 14.21 -0.83 4.06
C ALA A 540 14.25 0.06 2.81
N MET A 541 13.73 -0.43 1.66
CA MET A 541 13.64 0.35 0.42
C MET A 541 12.56 1.42 0.52
N ALA A 542 12.76 2.51 -0.22
CA ALA A 542 11.70 3.46 -0.50
C ALA A 542 10.58 2.81 -1.34
N LYS A 543 9.40 3.38 -1.36
CA LYS A 543 8.35 2.97 -2.29
C LYS A 543 8.55 3.69 -3.62
N ALA A 544 8.35 2.98 -4.72
CA ALA A 544 8.26 3.63 -6.02
C ALA A 544 6.93 4.38 -6.14
N VAL A 545 6.96 5.57 -6.74
CA VAL A 545 5.78 6.45 -6.92
C VAL A 545 5.77 7.06 -8.31
N TYR A 546 4.62 7.57 -8.73
CA TYR A 546 4.49 8.39 -9.93
C TYR A 546 4.64 9.86 -9.55
N THR A 547 5.39 10.61 -10.35
CA THR A 547 5.59 12.06 -10.15
C THR A 547 6.08 12.71 -11.46
N THR A 548 5.93 14.02 -11.55
CA THR A 548 6.49 14.82 -12.66
C THR A 548 7.98 15.17 -12.44
N VAL A 549 8.52 14.90 -11.26
CA VAL A 549 9.92 15.18 -10.90
C VAL A 549 10.76 13.91 -11.05
N ASN A 550 11.65 13.89 -12.05
CA ASN A 550 12.52 12.75 -12.27
C ASN A 550 13.71 12.74 -11.29
N ILE A 551 13.76 11.72 -10.44
CA ILE A 551 14.90 11.41 -9.56
C ILE A 551 15.59 10.09 -9.94
N GLY A 552 15.13 9.45 -11.02
CA GLY A 552 15.56 8.12 -11.44
C GLY A 552 14.87 6.98 -10.67
N HIS A 553 15.24 5.75 -11.00
CA HIS A 553 14.70 4.54 -10.37
C HIS A 553 15.84 3.70 -9.77
N TYR A 554 16.06 3.83 -8.46
CA TYR A 554 17.18 3.19 -7.76
C TYR A 554 17.23 1.68 -7.97
N GLY A 555 16.13 0.98 -7.72
CA GLY A 555 16.07 -0.48 -7.80
C GLY A 555 16.39 -1.04 -9.20
N LEU A 556 16.06 -0.30 -10.28
CA LEU A 556 16.35 -0.66 -11.67
C LEU A 556 17.68 -0.08 -12.18
N SER A 557 18.31 0.81 -11.42
CA SER A 557 19.49 1.55 -11.84
C SER A 557 19.30 2.35 -13.14
N PHE A 558 18.12 2.96 -13.31
CA PHE A 558 17.78 3.79 -14.46
C PHE A 558 17.73 5.27 -14.05
N ASP A 559 18.33 6.14 -14.87
CA ASP A 559 18.24 7.60 -14.70
C ASP A 559 16.88 8.16 -15.11
N TYR A 560 16.21 7.51 -16.06
CA TYR A 560 14.88 7.85 -16.57
C TYR A 560 14.04 6.58 -16.66
N TYR A 561 12.86 6.62 -16.07
CA TYR A 561 11.93 5.49 -16.14
C TYR A 561 10.49 5.96 -16.06
N THR A 562 9.62 5.34 -16.80
CA THR A 562 8.16 5.54 -16.77
C THR A 562 7.46 4.21 -16.93
N HIS A 563 6.18 4.19 -16.76
CA HIS A 563 5.34 3.09 -17.19
C HIS A 563 4.60 3.47 -18.47
N PHE A 564 4.73 2.63 -19.49
CA PHE A 564 4.13 2.80 -20.81
C PHE A 564 3.45 1.53 -21.29
N THR A 565 3.82 0.38 -20.73
CA THR A 565 3.59 -0.95 -21.32
C THR A 565 2.30 -1.62 -20.86
N SER A 566 1.46 -0.99 -20.01
CA SER A 566 0.24 -1.63 -19.54
C SER A 566 -0.94 -0.65 -19.38
N PRO A 567 -1.40 0.03 -20.44
CA PRO A 567 -2.47 1.04 -20.38
C PRO A 567 -3.88 0.47 -20.17
N ILE A 568 -4.09 -0.83 -20.37
CA ILE A 568 -5.37 -1.50 -20.07
C ILE A 568 -5.61 -1.52 -18.57
N ARG A 569 -4.55 -1.71 -17.79
CA ARG A 569 -4.66 -1.95 -16.34
C ARG A 569 -4.01 -0.88 -15.45
N ARG A 570 -3.32 0.12 -16.01
CA ARG A 570 -2.71 1.23 -15.24
C ARG A 570 -2.99 2.57 -15.91
N TYR A 571 -3.64 3.47 -15.17
CA TYR A 571 -3.96 4.81 -15.67
C TYR A 571 -2.72 5.67 -16.00
N PRO A 572 -1.61 5.63 -15.22
CA PRO A 572 -0.39 6.34 -15.60
C PRO A 572 0.16 6.00 -16.98
N ASP A 573 0.06 4.74 -17.42
CA ASP A 573 0.46 4.32 -18.76
C ASP A 573 -0.41 5.01 -19.83
N LEU A 574 -1.71 5.10 -19.59
CA LEU A 574 -2.63 5.81 -20.47
C LEU A 574 -2.31 7.32 -20.53
N MET A 575 -1.96 7.94 -19.38
CA MET A 575 -1.48 9.32 -19.33
C MET A 575 -0.21 9.49 -20.17
N VAL A 576 0.75 8.56 -20.04
CA VAL A 576 2.00 8.56 -20.79
C VAL A 576 1.73 8.45 -22.29
N HIS A 577 0.84 7.57 -22.76
CA HIS A 577 0.45 7.45 -24.17
C HIS A 577 -0.07 8.78 -24.72
N ARG A 578 -0.96 9.45 -23.99
CA ARG A 578 -1.56 10.74 -24.37
C ARG A 578 -0.51 11.87 -24.42
N LEU A 579 0.37 11.93 -23.44
CA LEU A 579 1.45 12.92 -23.41
C LEU A 579 2.44 12.68 -24.55
N LEU A 580 2.79 11.43 -24.82
CA LEU A 580 3.69 11.03 -25.88
C LEU A 580 3.12 11.43 -27.25
N GLU A 581 1.87 11.08 -27.54
CA GLU A 581 1.16 11.49 -28.76
C GLU A 581 1.18 13.01 -28.94
N ARG A 582 0.77 13.74 -27.89
CA ARG A 582 0.74 15.20 -27.89
C ARG A 582 2.11 15.82 -28.21
N TYR A 583 3.16 15.27 -27.63
CA TYR A 583 4.51 15.84 -27.76
C TYR A 583 5.19 15.45 -29.06
N MET A 584 4.91 14.27 -29.60
CA MET A 584 5.34 13.87 -30.95
C MET A 584 4.68 14.73 -32.01
N ALA A 585 3.41 15.13 -31.85
CA ALA A 585 2.71 16.07 -32.71
C ALA A 585 3.16 17.55 -32.53
N GLY A 586 4.19 17.83 -31.73
CA GLY A 586 4.69 19.18 -31.48
C GLY A 586 3.90 20.00 -30.46
N GLY A 587 2.95 19.40 -29.75
CA GLY A 587 2.11 20.07 -28.75
C GLY A 587 2.89 20.67 -27.59
N ARG A 588 2.32 21.70 -26.95
CA ARG A 588 2.90 22.38 -25.79
C ARG A 588 2.85 21.50 -24.55
N SER A 589 3.78 21.74 -23.59
CA SER A 589 3.76 21.13 -22.27
C SER A 589 2.41 21.34 -21.57
N VAL A 590 1.95 20.34 -20.85
CA VAL A 590 0.75 20.44 -20.01
C VAL A 590 1.05 21.18 -18.70
N ASN A 591 0.01 21.47 -17.90
CA ASN A 591 0.18 22.04 -16.56
C ASN A 591 0.83 21.02 -15.65
N VAL A 592 1.96 21.39 -15.04
CA VAL A 592 2.74 20.49 -14.16
C VAL A 592 1.98 20.14 -12.91
N GLN A 593 1.30 21.12 -12.29
CA GLN A 593 0.59 20.89 -11.03
C GLN A 593 -0.58 19.90 -11.21
N SER A 594 -1.40 20.10 -12.22
CA SER A 594 -2.50 19.18 -12.53
C SER A 594 -2.00 17.75 -12.80
N LEU A 595 -0.89 17.64 -13.55
CA LEU A 595 -0.29 16.34 -13.85
C LEU A 595 0.30 15.69 -12.58
N GLU A 596 0.86 16.48 -11.65
CA GLU A 596 1.37 15.99 -10.36
C GLU A 596 0.23 15.49 -9.47
N ASP A 597 -0.91 16.19 -9.45
CA ASP A 597 -2.08 15.76 -8.69
C ASP A 597 -2.62 14.41 -9.21
N GLU A 598 -2.63 14.21 -10.54
CA GLU A 598 -2.99 12.93 -11.17
C GLU A 598 -1.96 11.83 -10.83
N CYS A 599 -0.66 12.14 -10.82
CA CYS A 599 0.41 11.21 -10.42
C CYS A 599 0.26 10.75 -8.97
N LYS A 600 -0.04 11.69 -8.07
CA LYS A 600 -0.28 11.40 -6.66
C LYS A 600 -1.49 10.50 -6.49
N HIS A 601 -2.62 10.84 -7.13
CA HIS A 601 -3.82 10.01 -7.11
C HIS A 601 -3.53 8.58 -7.59
N ALA A 602 -2.83 8.43 -8.71
CA ALA A 602 -2.47 7.11 -9.24
C ALA A 602 -1.59 6.30 -8.27
N SER A 603 -0.65 6.96 -7.57
CA SER A 603 0.19 6.31 -6.55
C SER A 603 -0.61 5.88 -5.33
N ASP A 604 -1.58 6.69 -4.90
CA ASP A 604 -2.48 6.38 -3.79
C ASP A 604 -3.38 5.18 -4.14
N MET A 605 -3.94 5.15 -5.36
CA MET A 605 -4.77 4.04 -5.84
C MET A 605 -3.98 2.74 -5.99
N GLU A 606 -2.73 2.79 -6.47
CA GLU A 606 -1.84 1.63 -6.50
C GLU A 606 -1.58 1.07 -5.10
N GLN A 607 -1.36 1.96 -4.11
CA GLN A 607 -1.16 1.53 -2.72
C GLN A 607 -2.42 0.90 -2.13
N LEU A 608 -3.59 1.44 -2.43
CA LEU A 608 -4.88 0.86 -2.02
C LEU A 608 -5.08 -0.51 -2.66
N ALA A 609 -4.88 -0.66 -3.97
CA ALA A 609 -4.96 -1.92 -4.69
C ALA A 609 -4.02 -2.99 -4.08
N ALA A 610 -2.76 -2.62 -3.77
CA ALA A 610 -1.82 -3.53 -3.13
C ALA A 610 -2.21 -3.93 -1.69
N ASN A 611 -2.87 -3.04 -0.94
CA ASN A 611 -3.39 -3.37 0.39
C ASN A 611 -4.54 -4.37 0.30
N GLU A 612 -5.39 -4.21 -0.70
CA GLU A 612 -6.54 -5.05 -0.94
C GLU A 612 -6.16 -6.45 -1.44
N GLU A 613 -5.19 -6.52 -2.37
CA GLU A 613 -4.61 -7.80 -2.77
C GLU A 613 -4.11 -8.59 -1.54
N ARG A 614 -3.38 -7.91 -0.63
CA ARG A 614 -2.93 -8.52 0.63
C ARG A 614 -4.08 -8.96 1.53
N ALA A 615 -5.15 -8.17 1.62
CA ALA A 615 -6.33 -8.52 2.41
C ALA A 615 -7.06 -9.74 1.82
N SER A 616 -7.15 -9.82 0.49
CA SER A 616 -7.71 -10.98 -0.23
C SER A 616 -6.86 -12.24 -0.01
N ILE A 617 -5.55 -12.13 -0.11
CA ILE A 617 -4.62 -13.24 0.20
C ILE A 617 -4.81 -13.69 1.65
N LYS A 618 -4.88 -12.74 2.59
CA LYS A 618 -5.08 -13.05 4.01
C LYS A 618 -6.41 -13.74 4.26
N TYR A 619 -7.49 -13.28 3.62
CA TYR A 619 -8.80 -13.93 3.70
C TYR A 619 -8.71 -15.39 3.24
N LYS A 620 -8.09 -15.66 2.10
CA LYS A 620 -7.90 -17.01 1.56
C LYS A 620 -6.97 -17.87 2.43
N GLN A 621 -5.94 -17.29 3.04
CA GLN A 621 -5.10 -18.00 4.02
C GLN A 621 -5.92 -18.47 5.24
N VAL A 622 -6.78 -17.60 5.79
CA VAL A 622 -7.62 -17.95 6.94
C VAL A 622 -8.65 -19.00 6.56
N GLU A 623 -9.26 -18.89 5.36
CA GLU A 623 -10.19 -19.91 4.83
C GLU A 623 -9.51 -21.26 4.67
N PHE A 624 -8.32 -21.30 4.04
CA PHE A 624 -7.54 -22.52 3.82
C PHE A 624 -7.10 -23.19 5.12
N MET A 625 -6.61 -22.39 6.08
CA MET A 625 -6.15 -22.90 7.39
C MET A 625 -7.30 -23.21 8.35
N GLY A 626 -8.48 -22.65 8.11
CA GLY A 626 -9.68 -22.94 8.91
C GLY A 626 -10.13 -24.40 8.85
N GLU A 627 -9.81 -25.12 7.77
CA GLU A 627 -10.07 -26.56 7.62
C GLU A 627 -8.99 -27.45 8.27
N ARG A 628 -7.90 -26.83 8.75
CA ARG A 628 -6.71 -27.49 9.31
C ARG A 628 -6.52 -27.18 10.80
N LEU A 629 -7.62 -26.88 11.49
CA LEU A 629 -7.59 -26.63 12.93
C LEU A 629 -7.05 -27.85 13.69
N GLY A 630 -6.07 -27.60 14.54
CA GLY A 630 -5.41 -28.64 15.35
C GLY A 630 -4.18 -29.28 14.67
N GLU A 631 -3.93 -29.03 13.39
CA GLU A 631 -2.71 -29.51 12.71
C GLU A 631 -1.47 -28.72 13.16
N GLU A 632 -0.33 -29.40 13.15
CA GLU A 632 0.95 -28.85 13.58
C GLU A 632 1.87 -28.60 12.38
N TYR A 633 2.59 -27.49 12.40
CA TYR A 633 3.49 -27.07 11.33
C TYR A 633 4.80 -26.52 11.89
N ASP A 634 5.86 -26.70 11.13
CA ASP A 634 7.12 -25.98 11.32
C ASP A 634 7.06 -24.64 10.60
N GLY A 635 7.51 -23.59 11.27
CA GLY A 635 7.49 -22.23 10.75
C GLY A 635 8.68 -21.41 11.25
N VAL A 636 8.69 -20.16 10.83
CA VAL A 636 9.67 -19.16 11.28
C VAL A 636 8.96 -17.91 11.77
N ILE A 637 9.53 -17.23 12.74
CA ILE A 637 9.02 -15.96 13.25
C ILE A 637 9.26 -14.89 12.18
N SER A 638 8.17 -14.45 11.51
CA SER A 638 8.17 -13.46 10.42
C SER A 638 7.97 -12.02 10.92
N GLY A 639 7.43 -11.85 12.13
CA GLY A 639 7.18 -10.57 12.75
C GLY A 639 7.04 -10.65 14.27
N ILE A 640 7.37 -9.56 14.96
CA ILE A 640 7.22 -9.46 16.43
C ILE A 640 6.62 -8.11 16.75
N THR A 641 5.58 -8.12 17.59
CA THR A 641 4.87 -6.93 18.05
C THR A 641 4.52 -7.04 19.53
N GLU A 642 3.96 -5.99 20.10
CA GLU A 642 3.40 -6.01 21.46
C GLU A 642 2.26 -7.05 21.64
N TRP A 643 1.64 -7.49 20.53
CA TRP A 643 0.53 -8.45 20.52
C TRP A 643 1.01 -9.90 20.54
N GLY A 644 2.25 -10.19 20.11
CA GLY A 644 2.81 -11.54 20.03
C GLY A 644 3.75 -11.74 18.85
N LEU A 645 3.89 -13.02 18.47
CA LEU A 645 4.75 -13.50 17.39
C LEU A 645 3.91 -13.76 16.14
N TYR A 646 4.24 -13.13 15.04
CA TYR A 646 3.76 -13.57 13.73
C TYR A 646 4.67 -14.70 13.25
N VAL A 647 4.05 -15.79 12.83
CA VAL A 647 4.75 -17.00 12.37
C VAL A 647 4.29 -17.32 10.95
N GLU A 648 5.25 -17.47 10.05
CA GLU A 648 5.03 -17.96 8.69
C GLU A 648 5.32 -19.45 8.64
N ILE A 649 4.35 -20.25 8.20
CA ILE A 649 4.50 -21.69 8.00
C ILE A 649 5.44 -21.95 6.82
N ASN A 650 6.39 -22.88 6.97
CA ASN A 650 7.37 -23.18 5.94
C ASN A 650 6.75 -23.78 4.68
N GLU A 651 5.76 -24.66 4.85
CA GLU A 651 5.18 -25.48 3.80
C GLU A 651 4.27 -24.66 2.84
N ASN A 652 3.43 -23.79 3.37
CA ASN A 652 2.39 -23.09 2.60
C ASN A 652 2.44 -21.56 2.73
N LYS A 653 3.44 -21.03 3.46
CA LYS A 653 3.65 -19.58 3.68
C LYS A 653 2.46 -18.84 4.27
N CYS A 654 1.49 -19.55 4.85
CA CYS A 654 0.42 -18.93 5.62
C CYS A 654 0.98 -18.32 6.91
N GLU A 655 0.60 -17.07 7.18
CA GLU A 655 1.06 -16.36 8.37
C GLU A 655 -0.07 -16.27 9.40
N GLY A 656 0.25 -16.52 10.67
CA GLY A 656 -0.68 -16.38 11.80
C GLY A 656 0.01 -15.75 13.01
N LEU A 657 -0.81 -15.37 14.00
CA LEU A 657 -0.35 -14.77 15.26
C LEU A 657 -0.33 -15.83 16.37
N VAL A 658 0.79 -15.95 17.06
CA VAL A 658 0.86 -16.53 18.41
C VAL A 658 0.69 -15.38 19.40
N PRO A 659 -0.49 -15.22 20.02
CA PRO A 659 -0.72 -14.10 20.94
C PRO A 659 0.21 -14.16 22.14
N ILE A 660 0.73 -13.02 22.58
CA ILE A 660 1.65 -12.94 23.73
C ILE A 660 1.04 -13.52 25.01
N ARG A 661 -0.29 -13.42 25.17
CA ARG A 661 -1.03 -13.97 26.31
C ARG A 661 -1.09 -15.51 26.32
N ASP A 662 -0.87 -16.14 25.16
CA ASP A 662 -0.91 -17.59 24.99
C ASP A 662 0.51 -18.21 25.11
N LEU A 663 1.53 -17.37 25.44
CA LEU A 663 2.88 -17.78 25.84
C LEU A 663 2.88 -18.01 27.36
N GLU A 664 2.48 -19.22 27.79
CA GLU A 664 2.21 -19.54 29.21
C GLU A 664 3.47 -19.79 30.06
N ASP A 665 4.63 -20.00 29.41
CA ASP A 665 5.85 -20.43 30.08
C ASP A 665 6.57 -19.31 30.83
N ASP A 666 6.35 -18.01 30.46
CA ASP A 666 6.92 -16.83 31.11
C ASP A 666 6.03 -15.59 30.86
N TYR A 667 6.41 -14.47 31.47
CA TYR A 667 5.86 -13.16 31.18
C TYR A 667 6.78 -12.44 30.18
N TYR A 668 6.29 -12.23 28.96
CA TYR A 668 7.06 -11.64 27.87
C TYR A 668 6.85 -10.15 27.70
N GLU A 669 7.90 -9.43 27.40
CA GLU A 669 7.89 -8.01 27.06
C GLU A 669 8.48 -7.79 25.67
N PHE A 670 7.86 -6.89 24.91
CA PHE A 670 8.33 -6.50 23.60
C PHE A 670 9.49 -5.49 23.72
N ASP A 671 10.63 -5.83 23.18
CA ASP A 671 11.78 -4.93 23.01
C ASP A 671 11.76 -4.38 21.57
N GLU A 672 11.24 -3.16 21.42
CA GLU A 672 11.09 -2.49 20.13
C GLU A 672 12.46 -2.25 19.44
N LYS A 673 13.52 -1.96 20.22
CA LYS A 673 14.85 -1.69 19.67
C LYS A 673 15.51 -2.94 19.08
N ASN A 674 15.28 -4.09 19.70
CA ASN A 674 15.88 -5.35 19.30
C ASN A 674 14.92 -6.23 18.49
N TYR A 675 13.69 -5.80 18.25
CA TYR A 675 12.62 -6.58 17.60
C TYR A 675 12.56 -8.01 18.14
N CYS A 676 12.35 -8.13 19.48
CA CYS A 676 12.27 -9.42 20.14
C CYS A 676 11.26 -9.41 21.29
N LEU A 677 10.73 -10.59 21.64
CA LEU A 677 10.04 -10.81 22.93
C LEU A 677 11.02 -11.41 23.93
N MET A 678 11.12 -10.81 25.11
CA MET A 678 12.03 -11.23 26.18
C MET A 678 11.25 -11.69 27.40
N GLY A 679 11.44 -12.92 27.80
CA GLY A 679 10.86 -13.49 29.03
C GLY A 679 11.52 -12.92 30.28
N ARG A 680 10.72 -12.51 31.25
CA ARG A 680 11.21 -11.88 32.51
C ARG A 680 11.86 -12.85 33.48
N ARG A 681 11.41 -14.12 33.51
CA ARG A 681 11.85 -15.13 34.49
C ARG A 681 12.86 -16.09 33.90
N LYS A 682 12.51 -16.72 32.78
CA LYS A 682 13.33 -17.73 32.11
C LYS A 682 14.36 -17.12 31.16
N HIS A 683 14.26 -15.81 30.88
CA HIS A 683 15.13 -15.09 29.95
C HIS A 683 15.13 -15.70 28.53
N ARG A 684 14.08 -16.46 28.19
CA ARG A 684 13.90 -16.95 26.82
C ARG A 684 13.62 -15.76 25.91
N ILE A 685 14.25 -15.73 24.77
CA ILE A 685 14.11 -14.64 23.82
C ILE A 685 13.63 -15.23 22.51
N TYR A 686 12.52 -14.70 21.97
CA TYR A 686 12.05 -14.97 20.63
C TYR A 686 12.49 -13.85 19.70
N ARG A 687 13.13 -14.20 18.57
CA ARG A 687 13.66 -13.26 17.59
C ARG A 687 13.07 -13.51 16.21
N LEU A 688 13.11 -12.50 15.36
CA LEU A 688 12.84 -12.66 13.93
C LEU A 688 13.76 -13.73 13.35
N GLY A 689 13.18 -14.67 12.56
CA GLY A 689 13.90 -15.75 11.93
C GLY A 689 14.12 -16.99 12.79
N ASP A 690 13.76 -16.96 14.08
CA ASP A 690 13.85 -18.15 14.90
C ASP A 690 12.87 -19.23 14.38
N PRO A 691 13.33 -20.49 14.22
CA PRO A 691 12.44 -21.59 13.87
C PRO A 691 11.51 -21.89 15.05
N ILE A 692 10.28 -22.22 14.75
CA ILE A 692 9.26 -22.45 15.77
C ILE A 692 8.24 -23.47 15.27
N ARG A 693 7.79 -24.37 16.16
CA ARG A 693 6.71 -25.29 15.86
C ARG A 693 5.41 -24.77 16.43
N ILE A 694 4.39 -24.75 15.59
CA ILE A 694 3.08 -24.17 15.91
C ILE A 694 1.95 -25.16 15.61
N LYS A 695 0.82 -24.92 16.25
CA LYS A 695 -0.44 -25.60 15.99
C LYS A 695 -1.49 -24.57 15.58
N VAL A 696 -2.31 -24.87 14.60
CA VAL A 696 -3.43 -24.02 14.18
C VAL A 696 -4.49 -24.02 15.28
N ALA A 697 -4.61 -22.91 16.01
CA ALA A 697 -5.48 -22.82 17.17
C ALA A 697 -6.87 -22.28 16.82
N ARG A 698 -6.93 -21.20 16.02
CA ARG A 698 -8.19 -20.54 15.64
C ARG A 698 -8.07 -19.91 14.26
N ALA A 699 -9.14 -19.97 13.49
CA ALA A 699 -9.34 -19.24 12.25
C ALA A 699 -10.65 -18.47 12.34
N ASN A 700 -10.59 -17.16 12.17
CA ASN A 700 -11.76 -16.29 12.16
C ASN A 700 -11.83 -15.57 10.81
N LEU A 701 -12.72 -16.04 9.95
CA LEU A 701 -12.83 -15.56 8.58
C LEU A 701 -13.34 -14.12 8.52
N GLU A 702 -14.32 -13.77 9.36
CA GLU A 702 -14.87 -12.40 9.44
C GLU A 702 -13.81 -11.36 9.80
N ARG A 703 -12.89 -11.74 10.71
CA ARG A 703 -11.80 -10.86 11.16
C ARG A 703 -10.53 -11.00 10.34
N LYS A 704 -10.52 -11.89 9.37
CA LYS A 704 -9.32 -12.25 8.58
C LYS A 704 -8.13 -12.59 9.49
N GLN A 705 -8.40 -13.28 10.61
CA GLN A 705 -7.42 -13.55 11.67
C GLN A 705 -7.16 -15.03 11.83
N LEU A 706 -5.88 -15.39 11.83
CA LEU A 706 -5.40 -16.75 12.06
C LEU A 706 -4.52 -16.73 13.31
N ASP A 707 -4.92 -17.48 14.33
CA ASP A 707 -4.17 -17.62 15.58
C ASP A 707 -3.53 -19.01 15.66
N PHE A 708 -2.28 -19.01 16.07
CA PHE A 708 -1.49 -20.21 16.33
C PHE A 708 -1.23 -20.37 17.84
N ALA A 709 -0.98 -21.61 18.27
CA ALA A 709 -0.44 -21.92 19.57
C ALA A 709 0.96 -22.53 19.41
N LEU A 710 1.83 -22.33 20.38
CA LEU A 710 3.13 -23.02 20.41
C LEU A 710 2.93 -24.51 20.67
N VAL A 711 3.72 -25.34 20.00
CA VAL A 711 3.92 -26.75 20.35
C VAL A 711 5.24 -26.85 21.11
N GLU A 712 5.20 -27.41 22.34
CA GLU A 712 6.38 -27.58 23.20
C GLU A 712 7.38 -28.61 22.65
#